data_076e2e475d4a67fcc253c3759ec17787
#
_entry.id   076e2e475d4a67fcc253c3759ec17787
#
_cell.length_a   1.000
_cell.length_b   1.000
_cell.length_c   1.000
_cell.angle_alpha   90.00
_cell.angle_beta   90.00
_cell.angle_gamma   90.00
#
_symmetry.space_group_name_H-M   'P 1'
#
loop_
_entity.id
_entity.type
_entity.pdbx_description
1 polymer ?
#
loop_
_entity_poly.entity_id
_entity_poly.type
_entity_poly.pdbx_seq_one_letter_code
_entity_poly.pdbx_strand_id
1 'polypeptide(L)'
;VSPSQNQDFLSSECVSCGACVQACPTATLSEKSLIEIGTPDRSVVTTCAYCGVGCTFRAEMRGEELVRMVPWKEGKANRGHSCVKGRFAWGYANHRERILNPMIRESIDQPWREVSWDEAIAHTASEFRRIQAKYGTRSVGGITSSRCTNEETFLVQKLIRQGFGNNNVDTCARVCHSPTGYGLKTTFGTSAGTQDFDSVVHADVIMIIGANPTDGHPVFASRMKKRLREGAKLIIVDPRRIDLVKGPHVEADYHLPLKPGTNVALLTAMAHVIVTEGLADEAYVRERCDWDEFQDWASFVSDPSRSPEATELLTGVPAADLRAAARLYATGGNGAIYYGLGVTEHSQGSSTVMAIANLAMATGNIGREGVGVNPLRGQNNVQGACDMGSFPHELSGYRHVSDAATRELFGQAWGVAIDPEPGLRIPNMLDAATDGSFKALFVQGEDILQSDPNTSHVAAGLAAMECVVVQDLFLNETANYAHVFLPGSTFLEKDGTFTNAERRIQRVRKVMSPKNGYADWEIVQLVANALGLGWRYAHPSEIMDEIARLTPTFARVSYDALEEKGSIQWPATDAAPDGTPIMHIDHFVRGKGHFVVTGYVPTDEKTGPRFPLLLTTGRILSQYNVGAQTRRTENVVWHPEDVLEIHPHDAENRGIRDGDWVTLRSRAGETTLRADITDRVAPGVVYTTFHHPATQANVVTTDYSDWATNCPEYKVTAVQVSPSNGPSGWQEDYEALSRRSRRIEGHLEAAE
;
A
#
# COMPACT_ATOMS: atom_id res chain seq x y z
N VAL A 1 -24.30 -27.67 1.61
CA VAL A 1 -23.99 -26.40 2.27
C VAL A 1 -24.27 -25.28 1.27
N SER A 2 -25.12 -24.35 1.65
CA SER A 2 -25.43 -23.15 0.88
C SER A 2 -25.23 -21.91 1.75
N PRO A 3 -25.01 -20.73 1.16
CA PRO A 3 -25.08 -19.47 1.88
C PRO A 3 -26.46 -19.25 2.52
N SER A 4 -26.56 -18.28 3.42
CA SER A 4 -27.83 -17.83 3.96
C SER A 4 -28.80 -17.48 2.82
N GLN A 5 -30.09 -17.68 3.03
CA GLN A 5 -31.16 -17.44 2.04
C GLN A 5 -31.12 -18.32 0.78
N ASN A 6 -30.30 -19.38 0.77
CA ASN A 6 -30.19 -20.34 -0.34
C ASN A 6 -29.86 -19.69 -1.72
N GLN A 7 -29.09 -18.61 -1.69
CA GLN A 7 -28.53 -17.95 -2.87
C GLN A 7 -27.29 -18.70 -3.38
N ASP A 8 -26.82 -18.39 -4.58
CA ASP A 8 -25.50 -18.82 -5.02
C ASP A 8 -24.39 -18.06 -4.24
N PHE A 9 -23.17 -18.59 -4.26
CA PHE A 9 -22.07 -18.02 -3.47
C PHE A 9 -21.68 -16.61 -3.92
N LEU A 10 -21.77 -16.30 -5.21
CA LEU A 10 -21.38 -14.97 -5.74
C LEU A 10 -22.43 -13.90 -5.39
N SER A 11 -23.72 -14.28 -5.34
CA SER A 11 -24.82 -13.38 -4.98
C SER A 11 -25.07 -13.29 -3.46
N SER A 12 -24.28 -13.99 -2.65
CA SER A 12 -24.42 -14.05 -1.19
C SER A 12 -23.39 -13.19 -0.46
N GLU A 13 -23.54 -13.07 0.84
CA GLU A 13 -22.56 -12.43 1.73
C GLU A 13 -21.27 -13.27 1.95
N CYS A 14 -21.06 -14.32 1.16
CA CYS A 14 -19.88 -15.15 1.22
C CYS A 14 -18.64 -14.37 0.77
N VAL A 15 -17.64 -14.26 1.65
CA VAL A 15 -16.34 -13.61 1.37
C VAL A 15 -15.25 -14.60 0.92
N SER A 16 -15.63 -15.83 0.58
CA SER A 16 -14.71 -16.92 0.15
C SER A 16 -13.49 -17.11 1.06
N CYS A 17 -13.64 -16.98 2.36
CA CYS A 17 -12.53 -17.15 3.30
C CYS A 17 -12.06 -18.60 3.48
N GLY A 18 -12.85 -19.59 3.01
CA GLY A 18 -12.54 -21.02 3.12
C GLY A 18 -12.73 -21.62 4.52
N ALA A 19 -13.30 -20.89 5.48
CA ALA A 19 -13.53 -21.40 6.84
C ALA A 19 -14.43 -22.62 6.88
N CYS A 20 -15.47 -22.66 6.05
CA CYS A 20 -16.38 -23.82 5.91
C CYS A 20 -15.64 -25.06 5.38
N VAL A 21 -14.75 -24.90 4.41
CA VAL A 21 -13.89 -25.98 3.90
C VAL A 21 -12.95 -26.49 4.99
N GLN A 22 -12.34 -25.58 5.73
CA GLN A 22 -11.40 -25.93 6.82
C GLN A 22 -12.11 -26.63 7.99
N ALA A 23 -13.36 -26.28 8.27
CA ALA A 23 -14.14 -26.86 9.36
C ALA A 23 -14.87 -28.17 8.98
N CYS A 24 -14.92 -28.54 7.69
CA CYS A 24 -15.65 -29.72 7.22
C CYS A 24 -14.95 -31.01 7.63
N PRO A 25 -15.50 -31.83 8.56
CA PRO A 25 -14.81 -33.04 9.05
C PRO A 25 -14.90 -34.21 8.07
N THR A 26 -15.82 -34.15 7.10
CA THR A 26 -16.10 -35.25 6.17
C THR A 26 -15.56 -35.02 4.77
N ALA A 27 -14.83 -33.92 4.55
CA ALA A 27 -14.36 -33.47 3.23
C ALA A 27 -15.47 -33.30 2.16
N THR A 28 -16.74 -33.17 2.58
CA THR A 28 -17.86 -32.84 1.69
C THR A 28 -17.61 -31.48 1.00
N LEU A 29 -16.99 -30.55 1.71
CA LEU A 29 -16.42 -29.33 1.16
C LEU A 29 -14.93 -29.50 1.05
N SER A 30 -14.40 -29.57 -0.15
CA SER A 30 -12.98 -29.70 -0.45
C SER A 30 -12.54 -28.63 -1.43
N GLU A 31 -11.27 -28.29 -1.41
CA GLU A 31 -10.67 -27.43 -2.43
C GLU A 31 -10.52 -28.23 -3.73
N LYS A 32 -10.94 -27.63 -4.84
CA LYS A 32 -10.89 -28.24 -6.17
C LYS A 32 -9.48 -28.73 -6.53
N SER A 33 -8.47 -27.98 -6.16
CA SER A 33 -7.06 -28.31 -6.37
C SER A 33 -6.61 -29.63 -5.73
N LEU A 34 -7.23 -30.05 -4.61
CA LEU A 34 -6.97 -31.40 -4.03
C LEU A 34 -7.43 -32.51 -4.95
N ILE A 35 -8.50 -32.28 -5.71
CA ILE A 35 -9.04 -33.27 -6.68
C ILE A 35 -8.19 -33.27 -7.95
N GLU A 36 -7.81 -32.09 -8.43
CA GLU A 36 -7.10 -31.92 -9.69
C GLU A 36 -5.61 -32.30 -9.59
N ILE A 37 -4.92 -31.87 -8.52
CA ILE A 37 -3.48 -32.07 -8.33
C ILE A 37 -3.21 -33.31 -7.49
N GLY A 38 -4.07 -33.59 -6.48
CA GLY A 38 -3.99 -34.75 -5.62
C GLY A 38 -3.46 -34.46 -4.21
N THR A 39 -3.15 -35.53 -3.45
CA THR A 39 -2.73 -35.42 -2.06
C THR A 39 -1.33 -34.82 -1.93
N PRO A 40 -1.14 -33.79 -1.05
CA PRO A 40 0.17 -33.23 -0.78
C PRO A 40 1.15 -34.25 -0.18
N ASP A 41 2.42 -34.16 -0.55
CA ASP A 41 3.52 -34.98 -0.03
C ASP A 41 4.47 -34.21 0.91
N ARG A 42 4.45 -32.87 0.87
CA ARG A 42 5.23 -31.99 1.74
C ARG A 42 4.53 -30.68 2.03
N SER A 43 5.00 -29.96 3.03
CA SER A 43 4.48 -28.63 3.34
C SER A 43 5.56 -27.70 3.89
N VAL A 44 5.38 -26.40 3.65
CA VAL A 44 6.25 -25.34 4.16
C VAL A 44 5.40 -24.23 4.74
N VAL A 45 5.75 -23.75 5.94
CA VAL A 45 5.08 -22.59 6.55
C VAL A 45 5.72 -21.31 6.03
N THR A 46 4.93 -20.44 5.41
CA THR A 46 5.39 -19.17 4.83
C THR A 46 4.39 -18.04 5.06
N THR A 47 4.76 -16.81 4.74
CA THR A 47 3.94 -15.61 4.94
C THR A 47 3.32 -15.17 3.63
N CYS A 48 2.02 -14.87 3.65
CA CYS A 48 1.26 -14.35 2.51
C CYS A 48 1.82 -13.01 2.03
N ALA A 49 2.02 -12.87 0.73
CA ALA A 49 2.56 -11.66 0.12
C ALA A 49 1.50 -10.62 -0.27
N TYR A 50 0.23 -10.77 0.11
CA TYR A 50 -0.80 -9.82 -0.27
C TYR A 50 -0.84 -8.60 0.65
N CYS A 51 -1.76 -8.53 1.60
CA CYS A 51 -2.01 -7.32 2.36
C CYS A 51 -1.18 -7.22 3.66
N GLY A 52 -1.23 -6.04 4.26
CA GLY A 52 -0.52 -5.70 5.49
C GLY A 52 -0.91 -6.46 6.75
N VAL A 53 -1.85 -7.40 6.68
CA VAL A 53 -2.09 -8.34 7.80
C VAL A 53 -0.92 -9.31 7.97
N GLY A 54 -0.29 -9.77 6.87
CA GLY A 54 0.83 -10.69 6.96
C GLY A 54 0.43 -12.08 7.47
N CYS A 55 -0.64 -12.65 6.94
CA CYS A 55 -1.13 -13.97 7.35
C CYS A 55 -0.10 -15.06 7.07
N THR A 56 0.08 -15.97 8.04
CA THR A 56 0.93 -17.15 7.89
C THR A 56 0.11 -18.32 7.38
N PHE A 57 0.64 -19.02 6.38
CA PHE A 57 0.03 -20.20 5.75
C PHE A 57 1.01 -21.37 5.74
N ARG A 58 0.47 -22.56 5.80
CA ARG A 58 1.15 -23.78 5.40
C ARG A 58 0.85 -24.03 3.93
N ALA A 59 1.85 -23.84 3.07
CA ALA A 59 1.80 -24.20 1.67
C ALA A 59 1.97 -25.70 1.53
N GLU A 60 0.96 -26.41 1.05
CA GLU A 60 0.96 -27.87 0.87
C GLU A 60 1.26 -28.18 -0.61
N MET A 61 2.30 -28.98 -0.84
CA MET A 61 2.89 -29.26 -2.13
C MET A 61 2.73 -30.72 -2.52
N ARG A 62 2.73 -30.97 -3.84
CA ARG A 62 2.97 -32.27 -4.45
C ARG A 62 4.12 -32.14 -5.43
N GLY A 63 5.29 -32.64 -5.07
CA GLY A 63 6.52 -32.31 -5.80
C GLY A 63 6.78 -30.78 -5.79
N GLU A 64 6.93 -30.18 -6.97
CA GLU A 64 7.11 -28.73 -7.14
C GLU A 64 5.77 -27.97 -7.44
N GLU A 65 4.63 -28.64 -7.32
CA GLU A 65 3.33 -28.03 -7.57
C GLU A 65 2.61 -27.71 -6.26
N LEU A 66 2.14 -26.45 -6.12
CA LEU A 66 1.36 -26.03 -4.96
C LEU A 66 -0.08 -26.57 -5.07
N VAL A 67 -0.49 -27.35 -4.06
CA VAL A 67 -1.83 -27.93 -3.99
C VAL A 67 -2.81 -26.95 -3.36
N ARG A 68 -2.43 -26.37 -2.19
CA ARG A 68 -3.26 -25.39 -1.47
C ARG A 68 -2.49 -24.60 -0.42
N MET A 69 -3.09 -23.50 0.00
CA MET A 69 -2.63 -22.65 1.11
C MET A 69 -3.54 -22.84 2.31
N VAL A 70 -3.07 -23.51 3.37
CA VAL A 70 -3.81 -23.75 4.61
C VAL A 70 -3.42 -22.71 5.66
N PRO A 71 -4.37 -21.92 6.22
CA PRO A 71 -4.03 -20.92 7.23
C PRO A 71 -3.41 -21.58 8.46
N TRP A 72 -2.26 -21.05 8.90
CA TRP A 72 -1.50 -21.61 10.01
C TRP A 72 -2.06 -21.13 11.35
N LYS A 73 -2.44 -22.09 12.23
CA LYS A 73 -3.08 -21.77 13.52
C LYS A 73 -2.18 -20.99 14.48
N GLU A 74 -0.87 -21.27 14.41
CA GLU A 74 0.14 -20.62 15.26
C GLU A 74 0.64 -19.30 14.69
N GLY A 75 0.18 -18.92 13.48
CA GLY A 75 0.49 -17.64 12.87
C GLY A 75 0.00 -16.48 13.73
N LYS A 76 0.92 -15.65 14.23
CA LYS A 76 0.61 -14.59 15.20
C LYS A 76 -0.35 -13.54 14.64
N ALA A 77 -0.20 -13.17 13.37
CA ALA A 77 -1.04 -12.16 12.73
C ALA A 77 -2.45 -12.67 12.41
N ASN A 78 -2.62 -13.94 12.03
CA ASN A 78 -3.90 -14.45 11.53
C ASN A 78 -4.55 -15.56 12.37
N ARG A 79 -3.81 -16.26 13.24
CA ARG A 79 -4.32 -17.29 14.17
C ARG A 79 -5.25 -18.31 13.48
N GLY A 80 -4.85 -18.81 12.30
CA GLY A 80 -5.61 -19.77 11.53
C GLY A 80 -6.76 -19.21 10.71
N HIS A 81 -6.92 -17.90 10.63
CA HIS A 81 -7.88 -17.25 9.73
C HIS A 81 -7.25 -16.93 8.38
N SER A 82 -8.11 -16.79 7.35
CA SER A 82 -7.70 -16.46 5.99
C SER A 82 -8.76 -15.60 5.29
N CYS A 83 -8.37 -15.01 4.17
CA CYS A 83 -9.27 -14.37 3.22
C CYS A 83 -9.15 -15.03 1.85
N VAL A 84 -10.04 -14.66 0.93
CA VAL A 84 -10.06 -15.18 -0.44
C VAL A 84 -8.71 -15.08 -1.15
N LYS A 85 -7.98 -13.97 -0.97
CA LYS A 85 -6.68 -13.75 -1.63
C LYS A 85 -5.61 -14.73 -1.14
N GLY A 86 -5.33 -14.75 0.16
CA GLY A 86 -4.30 -15.64 0.71
C GLY A 86 -4.63 -17.12 0.57
N ARG A 87 -5.92 -17.47 0.62
CA ARG A 87 -6.40 -18.85 0.53
C ARG A 87 -6.37 -19.40 -0.90
N PHE A 88 -6.81 -18.61 -1.89
CA PHE A 88 -7.14 -19.11 -3.22
C PHE A 88 -6.42 -18.38 -4.37
N ALA A 89 -5.90 -17.17 -4.15
CA ALA A 89 -5.29 -16.40 -5.21
C ALA A 89 -3.75 -16.62 -5.33
N TRP A 90 -3.32 -17.87 -5.33
CA TRP A 90 -1.91 -18.26 -5.49
C TRP A 90 -1.59 -18.81 -6.91
N GLY A 91 -2.62 -19.10 -7.71
CA GLY A 91 -2.48 -19.71 -9.04
C GLY A 91 -1.63 -18.91 -10.03
N TYR A 92 -1.48 -17.58 -9.81
CA TYR A 92 -0.61 -16.74 -10.64
C TYR A 92 0.85 -17.22 -10.65
N ALA A 93 1.31 -17.93 -9.61
CA ALA A 93 2.66 -18.46 -9.55
C ALA A 93 2.97 -19.47 -10.66
N ASN A 94 1.92 -20.17 -11.16
CA ASN A 94 2.02 -21.16 -12.23
C ASN A 94 1.34 -20.68 -13.54
N HIS A 95 0.95 -19.40 -13.61
CA HIS A 95 0.22 -18.88 -14.76
C HIS A 95 1.08 -18.92 -16.03
N ARG A 96 0.47 -19.24 -17.17
CA ARG A 96 1.14 -19.39 -18.47
C ARG A 96 1.81 -18.11 -19.00
N GLU A 97 1.33 -16.95 -18.56
CA GLU A 97 1.88 -15.63 -18.96
C GLU A 97 3.12 -15.23 -18.16
N ARG A 98 3.59 -16.07 -17.20
CA ARG A 98 4.84 -15.77 -16.51
C ARG A 98 6.00 -15.74 -17.50
N ILE A 99 6.79 -14.68 -17.44
CA ILE A 99 8.05 -14.58 -18.17
C ILE A 99 9.12 -15.33 -17.38
N LEU A 100 9.83 -16.23 -18.04
CA LEU A 100 10.85 -17.09 -17.42
C LEU A 100 12.26 -16.81 -17.94
N ASN A 101 12.40 -16.23 -19.13
CA ASN A 101 13.67 -15.86 -19.74
C ASN A 101 13.82 -14.33 -19.75
N PRO A 102 15.02 -13.78 -19.50
CA PRO A 102 15.28 -12.37 -19.68
C PRO A 102 15.07 -11.94 -21.13
N MET A 103 14.64 -10.70 -21.30
CA MET A 103 14.37 -10.14 -22.62
C MET A 103 14.95 -8.73 -22.73
N ILE A 104 15.44 -8.40 -23.94
CA ILE A 104 15.93 -7.05 -24.27
C ILE A 104 15.33 -6.57 -25.61
N ARG A 105 15.29 -5.27 -25.79
CA ARG A 105 15.01 -4.59 -27.07
C ARG A 105 15.71 -3.25 -27.13
N GLU A 106 16.08 -2.81 -28.33
CA GLU A 106 16.79 -1.52 -28.51
C GLU A 106 15.85 -0.32 -28.44
N SER A 107 14.57 -0.53 -28.75
CA SER A 107 13.53 0.50 -28.72
C SER A 107 12.20 -0.08 -28.26
N ILE A 108 11.37 0.73 -27.62
CA ILE A 108 10.03 0.34 -27.18
C ILE A 108 9.08 -0.04 -28.34
N ASP A 109 9.41 0.32 -29.57
CA ASP A 109 8.64 -0.03 -30.76
C ASP A 109 9.04 -1.40 -31.37
N GLN A 110 10.15 -1.96 -30.92
CA GLN A 110 10.63 -3.27 -31.37
C GLN A 110 10.05 -4.41 -30.52
N PRO A 111 9.91 -5.63 -31.06
CA PRO A 111 9.56 -6.80 -30.28
C PRO A 111 10.66 -7.15 -29.29
N TRP A 112 10.30 -7.84 -28.23
CA TRP A 112 11.22 -8.40 -27.26
C TRP A 112 12.03 -9.54 -27.87
N ARG A 113 13.33 -9.60 -27.60
CA ARG A 113 14.22 -10.70 -27.91
C ARG A 113 14.60 -11.40 -26.60
N GLU A 114 14.29 -12.69 -26.50
CA GLU A 114 14.77 -13.51 -25.38
C GLU A 114 16.30 -13.68 -25.46
N VAL A 115 16.96 -13.57 -24.31
CA VAL A 115 18.41 -13.64 -24.19
C VAL A 115 18.83 -14.45 -22.96
N SER A 116 20.11 -14.78 -22.85
CA SER A 116 20.64 -15.37 -21.63
C SER A 116 20.69 -14.36 -20.46
N TRP A 117 20.73 -14.87 -19.25
CA TRP A 117 20.95 -14.04 -18.07
C TRP A 117 22.23 -13.22 -18.17
N ASP A 118 23.35 -13.83 -18.61
CA ASP A 118 24.62 -13.13 -18.76
C ASP A 118 24.52 -11.95 -19.74
N GLU A 119 23.84 -12.14 -20.86
CA GLU A 119 23.62 -11.08 -21.84
C GLU A 119 22.73 -9.95 -21.28
N ALA A 120 21.62 -10.29 -20.65
CA ALA A 120 20.70 -9.30 -20.09
C ALA A 120 21.35 -8.47 -18.97
N ILE A 121 22.10 -9.11 -18.07
CA ILE A 121 22.79 -8.46 -16.96
C ILE A 121 23.93 -7.58 -17.48
N ALA A 122 24.74 -8.07 -18.42
CA ALA A 122 25.80 -7.28 -19.03
C ALA A 122 25.25 -6.05 -19.78
N HIS A 123 24.16 -6.25 -20.54
CA HIS A 123 23.48 -5.16 -21.24
C HIS A 123 22.95 -4.11 -20.25
N THR A 124 22.24 -4.54 -19.20
CA THR A 124 21.75 -3.65 -18.13
C THR A 124 22.89 -2.80 -17.54
N ALA A 125 23.97 -3.43 -17.10
CA ALA A 125 25.10 -2.73 -16.50
C ALA A 125 25.77 -1.76 -17.49
N SER A 126 25.93 -2.15 -18.75
CA SER A 126 26.55 -1.31 -19.77
C SER A 126 25.70 -0.05 -20.06
N GLU A 127 24.38 -0.19 -20.16
CA GLU A 127 23.47 0.92 -20.41
C GLU A 127 23.48 1.93 -19.25
N PHE A 128 23.39 1.48 -18.00
CA PHE A 128 23.47 2.38 -16.86
C PHE A 128 24.81 3.14 -16.83
N ARG A 129 25.94 2.47 -17.08
CA ARG A 129 27.25 3.12 -17.18
C ARG A 129 27.33 4.15 -18.32
N ARG A 130 26.82 3.77 -19.50
CA ARG A 130 26.78 4.64 -20.67
C ARG A 130 25.99 5.92 -20.37
N ILE A 131 24.82 5.78 -19.74
CA ILE A 131 23.95 6.89 -19.40
C ILE A 131 24.59 7.78 -18.35
N GLN A 132 25.16 7.22 -17.28
CA GLN A 132 25.86 8.02 -16.28
C GLN A 132 27.09 8.75 -16.85
N ALA A 133 27.84 8.12 -17.73
CA ALA A 133 28.98 8.75 -18.39
C ALA A 133 28.56 9.94 -19.28
N LYS A 134 27.37 9.85 -19.90
CA LYS A 134 26.86 10.89 -20.79
C LYS A 134 26.13 12.03 -20.06
N TYR A 135 25.33 11.71 -19.04
CA TYR A 135 24.40 12.63 -18.40
C TYR A 135 24.71 12.94 -16.93
N GLY A 136 25.71 12.26 -16.35
CA GLY A 136 26.11 12.43 -14.96
C GLY A 136 25.49 11.42 -14.00
N THR A 137 26.02 11.42 -12.77
CA THR A 137 25.72 10.43 -11.73
C THR A 137 24.23 10.36 -11.36
N ARG A 138 23.54 11.50 -11.36
CA ARG A 138 22.13 11.61 -10.94
C ARG A 138 21.12 11.34 -12.06
N SER A 139 21.57 10.94 -13.25
CA SER A 139 20.70 10.65 -14.40
C SER A 139 20.01 9.29 -14.33
N VAL A 140 20.29 8.51 -13.30
CA VAL A 140 19.77 7.14 -13.10
C VAL A 140 19.20 6.97 -11.70
N GLY A 141 18.29 6.01 -11.54
CA GLY A 141 17.68 5.71 -10.24
C GLY A 141 16.96 4.38 -10.21
N GLY A 142 16.24 4.13 -9.14
CA GLY A 142 15.47 2.89 -8.99
C GLY A 142 14.23 3.04 -8.14
N ILE A 143 13.29 2.12 -8.33
CA ILE A 143 12.05 2.01 -7.57
C ILE A 143 11.96 0.61 -6.97
N THR A 144 11.74 0.54 -5.65
CA THR A 144 11.50 -0.70 -4.91
C THR A 144 10.01 -0.92 -4.69
N SER A 145 9.66 -2.15 -4.33
CA SER A 145 8.28 -2.55 -4.07
C SER A 145 8.05 -3.01 -2.65
N SER A 146 6.91 -2.64 -2.09
CA SER A 146 6.38 -3.24 -0.85
C SER A 146 5.83 -4.68 -1.05
N ARG A 147 6.02 -5.26 -2.23
CA ARG A 147 5.75 -6.67 -2.56
C ARG A 147 7.01 -7.53 -2.50
N CYS A 148 8.16 -6.88 -2.44
CA CYS A 148 9.47 -7.51 -2.28
C CYS A 148 9.82 -7.66 -0.79
N THR A 149 10.78 -8.54 -0.48
CA THR A 149 11.24 -8.77 0.89
C THR A 149 12.05 -7.59 1.42
N ASN A 150 12.28 -7.54 2.72
CA ASN A 150 13.14 -6.54 3.33
C ASN A 150 14.54 -6.58 2.71
N GLU A 151 15.06 -7.78 2.50
CA GLU A 151 16.38 -8.03 1.93
C GLU A 151 16.48 -7.52 0.49
N GLU A 152 15.48 -7.77 -0.33
CA GLU A 152 15.42 -7.30 -1.72
C GLU A 152 15.35 -5.78 -1.80
N THR A 153 14.49 -5.18 -0.98
CA THR A 153 14.32 -3.74 -0.87
C THR A 153 15.62 -3.07 -0.40
N PHE A 154 16.29 -3.66 0.59
CA PHE A 154 17.59 -3.19 1.08
C PHE A 154 18.66 -3.26 -0.01
N LEU A 155 18.71 -4.33 -0.80
CA LEU A 155 19.69 -4.47 -1.87
C LEU A 155 19.49 -3.47 -3.00
N VAL A 156 18.24 -3.17 -3.40
CA VAL A 156 18.00 -2.17 -4.45
C VAL A 156 18.44 -0.78 -3.98
N GLN A 157 18.08 -0.35 -2.75
CA GLN A 157 18.55 0.96 -2.27
C GLN A 157 20.08 0.99 -2.12
N LYS A 158 20.70 -0.12 -1.73
CA LYS A 158 22.16 -0.25 -1.68
C LYS A 158 22.78 -0.16 -3.08
N LEU A 159 22.19 -0.82 -4.09
CA LEU A 159 22.62 -0.74 -5.49
C LEU A 159 22.64 0.72 -5.99
N ILE A 160 21.58 1.47 -5.74
CA ILE A 160 21.49 2.87 -6.18
C ILE A 160 22.58 3.72 -5.48
N ARG A 161 22.73 3.58 -4.18
CA ARG A 161 23.67 4.40 -3.39
C ARG A 161 25.14 4.00 -3.58
N GLN A 162 25.42 2.70 -3.53
CA GLN A 162 26.78 2.19 -3.71
C GLN A 162 27.21 2.13 -5.18
N GLY A 163 26.30 1.66 -6.06
CA GLY A 163 26.60 1.39 -7.47
C GLY A 163 26.48 2.61 -8.36
N PHE A 164 25.45 3.43 -8.15
CA PHE A 164 25.22 4.62 -8.97
C PHE A 164 25.68 5.92 -8.29
N GLY A 165 26.00 5.88 -6.99
CA GLY A 165 26.58 7.02 -6.27
C GLY A 165 25.60 8.18 -6.08
N ASN A 166 24.29 7.91 -5.98
CA ASN A 166 23.27 8.91 -5.73
C ASN A 166 22.15 8.35 -4.84
N ASN A 167 21.15 9.18 -4.48
CA ASN A 167 20.02 8.80 -3.65
C ASN A 167 18.69 8.73 -4.43
N ASN A 168 18.70 8.58 -5.74
CA ASN A 168 17.48 8.46 -6.58
C ASN A 168 16.84 7.07 -6.42
N VAL A 169 16.48 6.71 -5.21
CA VAL A 169 15.71 5.50 -4.90
C VAL A 169 14.44 5.91 -4.16
N ASP A 170 13.31 5.39 -4.62
CA ASP A 170 12.02 5.58 -3.96
C ASP A 170 11.23 4.25 -3.97
N THR A 171 10.07 4.23 -3.36
CA THR A 171 9.26 3.01 -3.20
C THR A 171 7.79 3.32 -3.37
N CYS A 172 6.97 2.31 -3.69
CA CYS A 172 5.52 2.47 -3.76
C CYS A 172 4.87 3.03 -2.49
N ALA A 173 5.56 3.00 -1.34
CA ALA A 173 5.10 3.69 -0.14
C ALA A 173 5.00 5.22 -0.35
N ARG A 174 5.69 5.79 -1.37
CA ARG A 174 5.56 7.18 -1.79
C ARG A 174 4.13 7.53 -2.12
N VAL A 175 3.49 6.74 -2.95
CA VAL A 175 2.11 6.95 -3.41
C VAL A 175 1.05 6.36 -2.45
N CYS A 176 1.45 5.98 -1.23
CA CYS A 176 0.61 5.24 -0.29
C CYS A 176 0.64 5.86 1.11
N HIS A 177 1.64 5.55 1.92
CA HIS A 177 1.76 5.89 3.34
C HIS A 177 2.95 6.83 3.67
N SER A 178 3.53 7.52 2.69
CA SER A 178 4.54 8.54 2.99
C SER A 178 4.03 9.65 3.93
N PRO A 179 2.76 10.11 3.84
CA PRO A 179 2.18 11.02 4.83
C PRO A 179 2.12 10.45 6.24
N THR A 180 1.86 9.14 6.39
CA THR A 180 1.97 8.46 7.70
C THR A 180 3.37 8.58 8.27
N GLY A 181 4.39 8.33 7.42
CA GLY A 181 5.79 8.45 7.80
C GLY A 181 6.12 9.84 8.30
N TYR A 182 5.77 10.86 7.54
CA TYR A 182 5.99 12.26 7.90
C TYR A 182 5.23 12.66 9.18
N GLY A 183 3.93 12.42 9.22
CA GLY A 183 3.07 12.87 10.30
C GLY A 183 3.41 12.22 11.66
N LEU A 184 3.59 10.89 11.69
CA LEU A 184 3.93 10.18 12.93
C LEU A 184 5.37 10.45 13.38
N LYS A 185 6.31 10.61 12.45
CA LYS A 185 7.69 11.01 12.79
C LYS A 185 7.71 12.42 13.41
N THR A 186 6.92 13.34 12.86
CA THR A 186 6.80 14.70 13.37
C THR A 186 6.19 14.73 14.78
N THR A 187 5.13 13.96 15.03
CA THR A 187 4.41 13.98 16.30
C THR A 187 4.98 13.06 17.37
N PHE A 188 5.29 11.80 17.00
CA PHE A 188 5.73 10.75 17.94
C PHE A 188 7.22 10.42 17.87
N GLY A 189 7.90 10.82 16.80
CA GLY A 189 9.34 10.57 16.57
C GLY A 189 9.66 9.31 15.77
N THR A 190 8.66 8.56 15.30
CA THR A 190 8.88 7.37 14.46
C THR A 190 7.74 7.16 13.46
N SER A 191 8.08 6.57 12.32
CA SER A 191 7.16 6.38 11.19
C SER A 191 6.41 5.03 11.27
N ALA A 192 5.78 4.73 12.40
CA ALA A 192 5.12 3.42 12.59
C ALA A 192 3.84 3.52 13.41
N GLY A 193 2.90 2.59 13.19
CA GLY A 193 1.74 2.40 14.04
C GLY A 193 2.11 2.06 15.47
N THR A 194 1.23 2.38 16.42
CA THR A 194 1.56 2.32 17.84
C THR A 194 1.24 0.99 18.51
N GLN A 195 0.42 0.13 17.87
CA GLN A 195 -0.11 -1.11 18.44
C GLN A 195 0.14 -2.33 17.54
N ASP A 196 0.02 -3.52 18.14
CA ASP A 196 -0.20 -4.74 17.39
C ASP A 196 -1.70 -4.96 17.09
N PHE A 197 -2.01 -5.97 16.27
CA PHE A 197 -3.41 -6.29 15.94
C PHE A 197 -4.17 -6.92 17.11
N ASP A 198 -3.49 -7.52 18.06
CA ASP A 198 -4.13 -8.13 19.22
C ASP A 198 -4.70 -7.07 20.16
N SER A 199 -4.09 -5.91 20.22
CA SER A 199 -4.53 -4.76 21.03
C SER A 199 -6.00 -4.37 20.79
N VAL A 200 -6.55 -4.61 19.59
CA VAL A 200 -7.95 -4.27 19.25
C VAL A 200 -8.97 -4.92 20.17
N VAL A 201 -8.65 -6.07 20.78
CA VAL A 201 -9.57 -6.76 21.71
C VAL A 201 -9.80 -6.02 23.04
N HIS A 202 -8.95 -5.04 23.34
CA HIS A 202 -9.03 -4.17 24.50
C HIS A 202 -9.58 -2.78 24.21
N ALA A 203 -9.94 -2.49 22.94
CA ALA A 203 -10.55 -1.22 22.58
C ALA A 203 -12.00 -1.14 23.01
N ASP A 204 -12.40 0.01 23.57
CA ASP A 204 -13.79 0.32 23.93
C ASP A 204 -14.47 1.15 22.83
N VAL A 205 -13.71 2.02 22.18
CA VAL A 205 -14.15 2.79 21.02
C VAL A 205 -13.16 2.60 19.88
N ILE A 206 -13.67 2.20 18.72
CA ILE A 206 -12.88 2.02 17.50
C ILE A 206 -13.33 3.10 16.51
N MET A 207 -12.40 3.94 16.06
CA MET A 207 -12.62 4.89 14.98
C MET A 207 -11.87 4.44 13.73
N ILE A 208 -12.62 4.23 12.66
CA ILE A 208 -12.08 3.91 11.33
C ILE A 208 -12.20 5.17 10.46
N ILE A 209 -11.08 5.64 9.94
CA ILE A 209 -11.06 6.82 9.08
C ILE A 209 -10.36 6.54 7.75
N GLY A 210 -11.08 6.78 6.64
CA GLY A 210 -10.56 6.59 5.30
C GLY A 210 -10.00 5.20 5.02
N ALA A 211 -10.65 4.16 5.56
CA ALA A 211 -10.25 2.77 5.42
C ALA A 211 -11.47 1.85 5.33
N ASN A 212 -11.36 0.79 4.51
CA ASN A 212 -12.30 -0.33 4.53
C ASN A 212 -11.55 -1.61 4.89
N PRO A 213 -11.37 -1.92 6.17
CA PRO A 213 -10.62 -3.10 6.59
C PRO A 213 -11.29 -4.41 6.20
N THR A 214 -12.61 -4.43 5.93
CA THR A 214 -13.32 -5.63 5.42
C THR A 214 -12.75 -6.08 4.08
N ASP A 215 -12.42 -5.16 3.19
CA ASP A 215 -11.81 -5.43 1.89
C ASP A 215 -10.28 -5.43 1.92
N GLY A 216 -9.69 -4.40 2.56
CA GLY A 216 -8.25 -4.19 2.57
C GLY A 216 -7.47 -5.09 3.53
N HIS A 217 -8.04 -5.40 4.72
CA HIS A 217 -7.40 -6.17 5.79
C HIS A 217 -8.38 -7.18 6.42
N PRO A 218 -8.94 -8.13 5.63
CA PRO A 218 -10.12 -8.91 6.03
C PRO A 218 -9.95 -9.72 7.31
N VAL A 219 -8.77 -10.28 7.55
CA VAL A 219 -8.50 -11.11 8.73
C VAL A 219 -8.41 -10.24 9.99
N PHE A 220 -7.81 -9.05 9.91
CA PHE A 220 -7.84 -8.06 10.99
C PHE A 220 -9.27 -7.58 11.24
N ALA A 221 -10.03 -7.27 10.18
CA ALA A 221 -11.42 -6.86 10.29
C ALA A 221 -12.29 -7.92 11.00
N SER A 222 -12.03 -9.20 10.77
CA SER A 222 -12.72 -10.28 11.49
C SER A 222 -12.48 -10.23 13.00
N ARG A 223 -11.24 -9.94 13.42
CA ARG A 223 -10.88 -9.77 14.84
C ARG A 223 -11.56 -8.53 15.43
N MET A 224 -11.54 -7.41 14.72
CA MET A 224 -12.24 -6.18 15.10
C MET A 224 -13.75 -6.39 15.22
N LYS A 225 -14.39 -7.05 14.24
CA LYS A 225 -15.82 -7.38 14.27
C LYS A 225 -16.19 -8.25 15.48
N LYS A 226 -15.30 -9.14 15.91
CA LYS A 226 -15.50 -9.91 17.15
C LYS A 226 -15.59 -8.95 18.35
N ARG A 227 -14.64 -8.02 18.50
CA ARG A 227 -14.64 -7.04 19.61
C ARG A 227 -15.86 -6.12 19.58
N LEU A 228 -16.32 -5.69 18.39
CA LEU A 228 -17.54 -4.90 18.25
C LEU A 228 -18.78 -5.67 18.75
N ARG A 229 -18.91 -6.97 18.45
CA ARG A 229 -19.98 -7.81 18.98
C ARG A 229 -19.90 -8.02 20.48
N GLU A 230 -18.74 -7.86 21.08
CA GLU A 230 -18.52 -7.89 22.52
C GLU A 230 -18.83 -6.54 23.23
N GLY A 231 -19.25 -5.53 22.46
CA GLY A 231 -19.78 -4.26 22.98
C GLY A 231 -18.91 -3.02 22.75
N ALA A 232 -17.79 -3.11 22.06
CA ALA A 232 -17.05 -1.91 21.66
C ALA A 232 -17.89 -1.06 20.70
N LYS A 233 -17.69 0.26 20.76
CA LYS A 233 -18.37 1.27 19.94
C LYS A 233 -17.61 1.52 18.66
N LEU A 234 -18.32 1.90 17.59
CA LEU A 234 -17.74 2.11 16.27
C LEU A 234 -18.09 3.46 15.68
N ILE A 235 -17.07 4.22 15.30
CA ILE A 235 -17.18 5.47 14.54
C ILE A 235 -16.55 5.23 13.17
N ILE A 236 -17.29 5.47 12.09
CA ILE A 236 -16.80 5.40 10.72
C ILE A 236 -16.74 6.80 10.12
N VAL A 237 -15.57 7.20 9.65
CA VAL A 237 -15.31 8.46 8.94
C VAL A 237 -14.89 8.12 7.52
N ASP A 238 -15.84 8.06 6.61
CA ASP A 238 -15.62 7.67 5.21
C ASP A 238 -16.74 8.23 4.34
N PRO A 239 -16.45 8.81 3.16
CA PRO A 239 -17.48 9.32 2.24
C PRO A 239 -18.39 8.21 1.71
N ARG A 240 -17.92 6.97 1.71
CA ARG A 240 -18.64 5.81 1.22
C ARG A 240 -19.23 5.00 2.37
N ARG A 241 -20.45 4.50 2.21
CA ARG A 241 -21.05 3.55 3.14
C ARG A 241 -20.41 2.18 2.99
N ILE A 242 -19.30 1.98 3.71
CA ILE A 242 -18.59 0.69 3.76
C ILE A 242 -19.36 -0.33 4.59
N ASP A 243 -19.02 -1.63 4.47
CA ASP A 243 -19.76 -2.74 5.11
C ASP A 243 -19.77 -2.68 6.65
N LEU A 244 -18.84 -1.93 7.25
CA LEU A 244 -18.82 -1.71 8.69
C LEU A 244 -19.83 -0.67 9.16
N VAL A 245 -20.37 0.17 8.28
CA VAL A 245 -21.45 1.13 8.65
C VAL A 245 -22.70 0.35 9.02
N LYS A 246 -23.06 -0.63 8.18
CA LYS A 246 -24.19 -1.54 8.47
C LYS A 246 -23.99 -2.86 7.75
N GLY A 247 -23.77 -3.90 8.51
CA GLY A 247 -23.66 -5.27 8.03
C GLY A 247 -24.49 -6.21 8.91
N PRO A 248 -24.54 -7.51 8.61
CA PRO A 248 -25.38 -8.49 9.32
C PRO A 248 -25.09 -8.61 10.81
N HIS A 249 -23.87 -8.29 11.22
CA HIS A 249 -23.39 -8.54 12.59
C HIS A 249 -22.72 -7.33 13.25
N VAL A 250 -22.63 -6.23 12.55
CA VAL A 250 -21.96 -5.00 12.99
C VAL A 250 -22.70 -3.81 12.43
N GLU A 251 -22.94 -2.81 13.28
CA GLU A 251 -23.49 -1.51 12.90
C GLU A 251 -22.66 -0.42 13.59
N ALA A 252 -22.33 0.64 12.86
CA ALA A 252 -21.61 1.78 13.41
C ALA A 252 -22.52 2.60 14.32
N ASP A 253 -21.99 3.03 15.46
CA ASP A 253 -22.70 3.98 16.33
C ASP A 253 -22.81 5.35 15.63
N TYR A 254 -21.77 5.74 14.88
CA TYR A 254 -21.77 6.94 14.04
C TYR A 254 -21.10 6.68 12.70
N HIS A 255 -21.76 7.12 11.62
CA HIS A 255 -21.17 7.27 10.30
C HIS A 255 -21.08 8.75 9.95
N LEU A 256 -19.87 9.23 9.71
CA LEU A 256 -19.55 10.61 9.34
C LEU A 256 -19.12 10.65 7.87
N PRO A 257 -20.08 10.77 6.92
CA PRO A 257 -19.80 10.68 5.47
C PRO A 257 -19.26 12.02 4.96
N LEU A 258 -18.02 12.33 5.30
CA LEU A 258 -17.41 13.61 4.92
C LEU A 258 -17.27 13.75 3.40
N LYS A 259 -17.32 14.99 2.90
CA LYS A 259 -16.94 15.28 1.53
C LYS A 259 -15.45 14.99 1.32
N PRO A 260 -15.06 14.31 0.23
CA PRO A 260 -13.65 14.09 -0.08
C PRO A 260 -12.83 15.38 -0.02
N GLY A 261 -11.65 15.33 0.60
CA GLY A 261 -10.77 16.49 0.78
C GLY A 261 -11.00 17.32 2.06
N THR A 262 -11.94 16.95 2.94
CA THR A 262 -12.27 17.75 4.14
C THR A 262 -11.84 17.11 5.47
N ASN A 263 -10.92 16.14 5.42
CA ASN A 263 -10.46 15.39 6.61
C ASN A 263 -9.93 16.30 7.73
N VAL A 264 -9.06 17.27 7.37
CA VAL A 264 -8.47 18.19 8.36
C VAL A 264 -9.54 19.04 9.04
N ALA A 265 -10.53 19.54 8.29
CA ALA A 265 -11.63 20.33 8.83
C ALA A 265 -12.48 19.49 9.81
N LEU A 266 -12.81 18.25 9.45
CA LEU A 266 -13.57 17.34 10.31
C LEU A 266 -12.83 17.01 11.61
N LEU A 267 -11.55 16.65 11.53
CA LEU A 267 -10.73 16.30 12.70
C LEU A 267 -10.50 17.52 13.60
N THR A 268 -10.33 18.71 13.01
CA THR A 268 -10.24 19.97 13.76
C THR A 268 -11.53 20.27 14.49
N ALA A 269 -12.70 20.00 13.87
CA ALA A 269 -13.99 20.18 14.54
C ALA A 269 -14.21 19.14 15.66
N MET A 270 -13.73 17.91 15.54
CA MET A 270 -13.69 16.96 16.66
C MET A 270 -12.80 17.48 17.79
N ALA A 271 -11.63 17.99 17.47
CA ALA A 271 -10.70 18.60 18.43
C ALA A 271 -11.32 19.81 19.13
N HIS A 272 -12.06 20.65 18.40
CA HIS A 272 -12.82 21.77 18.97
C HIS A 272 -13.76 21.30 20.10
N VAL A 273 -14.53 20.25 19.86
CA VAL A 273 -15.43 19.68 20.88
C VAL A 273 -14.65 19.18 22.09
N ILE A 274 -13.57 18.40 21.86
CA ILE A 274 -12.76 17.82 22.94
C ILE A 274 -12.17 18.91 23.85
N VAL A 275 -11.64 19.97 23.25
CA VAL A 275 -11.00 21.05 24.02
C VAL A 275 -12.04 21.97 24.68
N THR A 276 -13.05 22.47 23.95
CA THR A 276 -14.02 23.44 24.47
C THR A 276 -15.00 22.85 25.49
N GLU A 277 -15.21 21.54 25.47
CA GLU A 277 -16.03 20.85 26.46
C GLU A 277 -15.21 20.26 27.62
N GLY A 278 -13.88 20.50 27.66
CA GLY A 278 -13.03 20.07 28.77
C GLY A 278 -12.83 18.53 28.81
N LEU A 279 -12.84 17.87 27.64
CA LEU A 279 -12.71 16.43 27.52
C LEU A 279 -11.25 15.96 27.27
N ALA A 280 -10.31 16.90 27.20
CA ALA A 280 -8.89 16.58 27.04
C ALA A 280 -8.32 16.00 28.36
N ASP A 281 -7.47 14.99 28.27
CA ASP A 281 -6.70 14.44 29.38
C ASP A 281 -5.45 15.31 29.64
N GLU A 282 -5.65 16.45 30.32
CA GLU A 282 -4.55 17.38 30.61
C GLU A 282 -3.44 16.76 31.49
N ALA A 283 -3.78 15.79 32.35
CA ALA A 283 -2.78 15.11 33.17
C ALA A 283 -1.80 14.32 32.29
N TYR A 284 -2.35 13.53 31.39
CA TYR A 284 -1.53 12.82 30.40
C TYR A 284 -0.71 13.77 29.52
N VAL A 285 -1.34 14.84 29.01
CA VAL A 285 -0.66 15.80 28.14
C VAL A 285 0.52 16.47 28.86
N ARG A 286 0.34 16.93 30.11
CA ARG A 286 1.41 17.57 30.91
C ARG A 286 2.58 16.62 31.16
N GLU A 287 2.30 15.35 31.41
CA GLU A 287 3.31 14.33 31.68
C GLU A 287 4.06 13.93 30.38
N ARG A 288 3.31 13.67 29.29
CA ARG A 288 3.80 12.94 28.12
C ARG A 288 4.10 13.80 26.90
N CYS A 289 3.52 14.99 26.81
CA CYS A 289 3.58 15.84 25.63
C CYS A 289 4.23 17.20 25.94
N ASP A 290 4.51 17.96 24.89
CA ASP A 290 4.91 19.35 25.01
C ASP A 290 3.69 20.20 25.39
N TRP A 291 3.76 20.83 26.56
CA TRP A 291 2.62 21.56 27.10
C TRP A 291 2.36 22.88 26.37
N ASP A 292 3.40 23.59 25.98
CA ASP A 292 3.26 24.88 25.30
C ASP A 292 2.67 24.67 23.90
N GLU A 293 3.14 23.66 23.17
CA GLU A 293 2.54 23.28 21.89
C GLU A 293 1.08 22.83 22.01
N PHE A 294 0.73 22.11 23.10
CA PHE A 294 -0.68 21.78 23.37
C PHE A 294 -1.52 23.04 23.60
N GLN A 295 -1.03 24.03 24.34
CA GLN A 295 -1.77 25.26 24.57
C GLN A 295 -2.00 26.06 23.28
N ASP A 296 -0.99 26.13 22.40
CA ASP A 296 -1.11 26.77 21.09
C ASP A 296 -2.13 26.05 20.21
N TRP A 297 -2.06 24.72 20.18
CA TRP A 297 -3.02 23.89 19.45
C TRP A 297 -4.43 24.00 20.03
N ALA A 298 -4.58 23.96 21.34
CA ALA A 298 -5.87 24.09 22.02
C ALA A 298 -6.50 25.47 21.76
N SER A 299 -5.71 26.53 21.78
CA SER A 299 -6.16 27.89 21.40
C SER A 299 -6.62 27.90 19.93
N PHE A 300 -5.86 27.29 19.01
CA PHE A 300 -6.22 27.22 17.62
C PHE A 300 -7.55 26.48 17.39
N VAL A 301 -7.74 25.29 17.96
CA VAL A 301 -8.97 24.51 17.75
C VAL A 301 -10.17 25.08 18.47
N SER A 302 -10.00 25.91 19.52
CA SER A 302 -11.10 26.55 20.28
C SER A 302 -11.77 27.66 19.51
N ASP A 303 -11.21 28.16 18.41
CA ASP A 303 -11.84 29.21 17.60
C ASP A 303 -13.23 28.74 17.10
N PRO A 304 -14.31 29.57 17.33
CA PRO A 304 -15.66 29.17 16.92
C PRO A 304 -15.85 28.82 15.45
N SER A 305 -15.01 29.34 14.57
CA SER A 305 -15.04 29.02 13.13
C SER A 305 -14.67 27.55 12.81
N ARG A 306 -14.15 26.83 13.80
CA ARG A 306 -13.76 25.41 13.72
C ARG A 306 -14.75 24.48 14.42
N SER A 307 -15.86 25.04 14.95
CA SER A 307 -16.90 24.21 15.55
C SER A 307 -17.57 23.28 14.55
N PRO A 308 -18.19 22.19 15.00
CA PRO A 308 -18.99 21.33 14.13
C PRO A 308 -20.03 22.10 13.34
N GLU A 309 -20.71 23.06 13.96
CA GLU A 309 -21.73 23.89 13.32
C GLU A 309 -21.18 24.80 12.23
N ALA A 310 -20.00 25.38 12.45
CA ALA A 310 -19.35 26.25 11.46
C ALA A 310 -18.80 25.44 10.25
N THR A 311 -18.46 24.16 10.47
CA THR A 311 -17.84 23.32 9.45
C THR A 311 -18.82 22.34 8.76
N GLU A 312 -20.09 22.30 9.17
CA GLU A 312 -21.12 21.38 8.66
C GLU A 312 -21.27 21.49 7.12
N LEU A 313 -21.42 22.69 6.60
CA LEU A 313 -21.54 22.91 5.14
C LEU A 313 -20.28 22.49 4.37
N LEU A 314 -19.11 22.68 4.96
CA LEU A 314 -17.83 22.32 4.38
C LEU A 314 -17.65 20.80 4.31
N THR A 315 -17.84 20.14 5.44
CA THR A 315 -17.61 18.70 5.58
C THR A 315 -18.77 17.86 5.05
N GLY A 316 -19.97 18.39 5.05
CA GLY A 316 -21.20 17.65 4.74
C GLY A 316 -21.68 16.75 5.88
N VAL A 317 -21.02 16.80 7.05
CA VAL A 317 -21.34 15.97 8.21
C VAL A 317 -22.20 16.77 9.19
N PRO A 318 -23.39 16.26 9.63
CA PRO A 318 -24.23 16.93 10.60
C PRO A 318 -23.47 17.26 11.89
N ALA A 319 -23.56 18.51 12.36
CA ALA A 319 -22.83 18.98 13.53
C ALA A 319 -23.16 18.14 14.79
N ALA A 320 -24.41 17.72 14.94
CA ALA A 320 -24.85 16.90 16.07
C ALA A 320 -24.13 15.54 16.10
N ASP A 321 -24.01 14.86 14.94
CA ASP A 321 -23.36 13.56 14.83
C ASP A 321 -21.85 13.69 15.08
N LEU A 322 -21.23 14.71 14.50
CA LEU A 322 -19.79 14.97 14.70
C LEU A 322 -19.48 15.25 16.16
N ARG A 323 -20.30 16.06 16.84
CA ARG A 323 -20.15 16.37 18.26
C ARG A 323 -20.33 15.13 19.13
N ALA A 324 -21.34 14.30 18.84
CA ALA A 324 -21.58 13.07 19.57
C ALA A 324 -20.43 12.05 19.37
N ALA A 325 -19.93 11.91 18.14
CA ALA A 325 -18.78 11.05 17.85
C ALA A 325 -17.50 11.52 18.55
N ALA A 326 -17.22 12.83 18.58
CA ALA A 326 -16.08 13.40 19.30
C ALA A 326 -16.16 13.12 20.82
N ARG A 327 -17.32 13.32 21.44
CA ARG A 327 -17.55 12.97 22.85
C ARG A 327 -17.35 11.48 23.10
N LEU A 328 -17.91 10.62 22.25
CA LEU A 328 -17.76 9.16 22.36
C LEU A 328 -16.29 8.77 22.31
N TYR A 329 -15.52 9.29 21.35
CA TYR A 329 -14.09 8.99 21.25
C TYR A 329 -13.30 9.44 22.49
N ALA A 330 -13.60 10.63 23.02
CA ALA A 330 -12.87 11.19 24.14
C ALA A 330 -13.22 10.57 25.50
N THR A 331 -14.46 10.07 25.68
CA THR A 331 -14.96 9.63 27.00
C THR A 331 -15.38 8.17 27.09
N GLY A 332 -15.35 7.46 25.96
CA GLY A 332 -15.85 6.08 25.86
C GLY A 332 -14.90 4.99 26.38
N GLY A 333 -13.75 5.35 26.93
CA GLY A 333 -12.74 4.41 27.41
C GLY A 333 -11.51 4.37 26.50
N ASN A 334 -10.99 3.17 26.21
CA ASN A 334 -9.84 2.98 25.32
C ASN A 334 -10.24 3.28 23.87
N GLY A 335 -9.75 4.41 23.34
CA GLY A 335 -10.01 4.85 21.97
C GLY A 335 -8.89 4.45 21.00
N ALA A 336 -9.19 3.57 20.05
CA ALA A 336 -8.25 3.16 19.01
C ALA A 336 -8.65 3.76 17.66
N ILE A 337 -7.70 4.41 16.99
CA ILE A 337 -7.89 4.93 15.64
C ILE A 337 -7.16 4.03 14.64
N TYR A 338 -7.89 3.54 13.64
CA TYR A 338 -7.34 2.83 12.48
C TYR A 338 -7.64 3.64 11.23
N TYR A 339 -6.63 3.87 10.40
CA TYR A 339 -6.81 4.67 9.20
C TYR A 339 -6.10 4.07 7.99
N GLY A 340 -6.56 4.44 6.80
CA GLY A 340 -6.02 3.96 5.55
C GLY A 340 -5.71 5.08 4.56
N LEU A 341 -5.74 4.74 3.29
CA LEU A 341 -5.37 5.63 2.18
C LEU A 341 -6.33 6.82 2.00
N GLY A 342 -7.57 6.72 2.49
CA GLY A 342 -8.50 7.85 2.55
C GLY A 342 -8.07 8.96 3.51
N VAL A 343 -6.99 8.76 4.27
CA VAL A 343 -6.30 9.78 5.07
C VAL A 343 -5.06 10.29 4.34
N THR A 344 -4.26 9.40 3.76
CA THR A 344 -2.92 9.74 3.27
C THR A 344 -2.90 10.23 1.83
N GLU A 345 -3.79 9.76 0.98
CA GLU A 345 -3.84 10.10 -0.45
C GLU A 345 -4.66 11.38 -0.72
N HIS A 346 -4.29 12.46 -0.03
CA HIS A 346 -4.85 13.81 -0.14
C HIS A 346 -3.74 14.87 -0.18
N SER A 347 -4.04 16.04 -0.70
CA SER A 347 -3.11 17.19 -0.68
C SER A 347 -2.72 17.61 0.74
N GLN A 348 -3.54 17.29 1.73
CA GLN A 348 -3.26 17.46 3.16
C GLN A 348 -3.14 16.11 3.91
N GLY A 349 -2.61 15.07 3.27
CA GLY A 349 -2.43 13.76 3.90
C GLY A 349 -1.58 13.81 5.18
N SER A 350 -0.44 14.47 5.13
CA SER A 350 0.46 14.65 6.27
C SER A 350 -0.21 15.45 7.39
N SER A 351 -0.94 16.52 7.06
CA SER A 351 -1.71 17.31 8.05
C SER A 351 -2.81 16.47 8.70
N THR A 352 -3.48 15.62 7.94
CA THR A 352 -4.53 14.72 8.46
C THR A 352 -3.95 13.71 9.46
N VAL A 353 -2.78 13.12 9.15
CA VAL A 353 -2.10 12.20 10.09
C VAL A 353 -1.70 12.91 11.38
N MET A 354 -1.17 14.13 11.30
CA MET A 354 -0.84 14.93 12.48
C MET A 354 -2.10 15.30 13.29
N ALA A 355 -3.21 15.64 12.63
CA ALA A 355 -4.47 15.90 13.31
C ALA A 355 -5.01 14.65 14.05
N ILE A 356 -4.89 13.45 13.47
CA ILE A 356 -5.22 12.19 14.15
C ILE A 356 -4.32 11.98 15.37
N ALA A 357 -3.01 12.21 15.23
CA ALA A 357 -2.08 12.09 16.34
C ALA A 357 -2.39 13.07 17.49
N ASN A 358 -2.75 14.32 17.17
CA ASN A 358 -3.17 15.32 18.15
C ASN A 358 -4.41 14.85 18.94
N LEU A 359 -5.43 14.29 18.25
CA LEU A 359 -6.63 13.76 18.94
C LEU A 359 -6.26 12.64 19.91
N ALA A 360 -5.41 11.70 19.49
CA ALA A 360 -5.01 10.58 20.34
C ALA A 360 -4.19 11.05 21.56
N MET A 361 -3.27 12.01 21.38
CA MET A 361 -2.51 12.60 22.49
C MET A 361 -3.41 13.40 23.44
N ALA A 362 -4.30 14.24 22.91
CA ALA A 362 -5.19 15.07 23.72
C ALA A 362 -6.15 14.26 24.62
N THR A 363 -6.48 13.03 24.22
CA THR A 363 -7.36 12.13 24.97
C THR A 363 -6.61 11.01 25.71
N GLY A 364 -5.26 11.09 25.78
CA GLY A 364 -4.44 10.10 26.47
C GLY A 364 -4.48 8.69 25.84
N ASN A 365 -4.87 8.57 24.56
CA ASN A 365 -5.05 7.28 23.88
C ASN A 365 -3.77 6.78 23.18
N ILE A 366 -2.62 6.85 23.85
CA ILE A 366 -1.32 6.32 23.38
C ILE A 366 -0.60 5.61 24.54
N GLY A 367 0.11 4.51 24.22
CA GLY A 367 1.06 3.86 25.12
C GLY A 367 0.46 2.79 26.04
N ARG A 368 -0.71 2.26 25.74
CA ARG A 368 -1.32 1.10 26.42
C ARG A 368 -2.12 0.25 25.44
N GLU A 369 -2.55 -0.94 25.85
CA GLU A 369 -3.42 -1.80 25.04
C GLU A 369 -4.79 -1.15 24.78
N GLY A 370 -5.37 -1.43 23.62
CA GLY A 370 -6.72 -0.98 23.24
C GLY A 370 -6.84 0.45 22.72
N VAL A 371 -5.72 1.15 22.55
CA VAL A 371 -5.69 2.54 22.07
C VAL A 371 -4.83 2.70 20.82
N GLY A 372 -4.42 3.90 20.50
CA GLY A 372 -3.33 4.19 19.56
C GLY A 372 -3.76 4.74 18.22
N VAL A 373 -2.75 5.07 17.43
CA VAL A 373 -2.82 5.54 16.05
C VAL A 373 -2.23 4.46 15.15
N ASN A 374 -3.10 3.80 14.38
CA ASN A 374 -2.80 2.53 13.75
C ASN A 374 -3.05 2.59 12.24
N PRO A 375 -2.03 2.95 11.42
CA PRO A 375 -2.14 2.93 9.97
C PRO A 375 -2.32 1.50 9.46
N LEU A 376 -3.38 1.25 8.70
CA LEU A 376 -3.62 0.01 7.99
C LEU A 376 -2.87 0.03 6.65
N ARG A 377 -1.55 -0.18 6.68
CA ARG A 377 -0.71 -0.18 5.49
C ARG A 377 -1.17 -1.28 4.53
N GLY A 378 -1.27 -0.94 3.24
CA GLY A 378 -1.93 -1.78 2.24
C GLY A 378 -1.20 -3.09 1.94
N GLN A 379 0.01 -3.01 1.36
CA GLN A 379 0.81 -4.18 1.01
C GLN A 379 1.49 -4.78 2.23
N ASN A 380 1.86 -6.06 2.15
CA ASN A 380 2.46 -6.77 3.27
C ASN A 380 3.70 -6.05 3.79
N ASN A 381 4.64 -5.70 2.92
CA ASN A 381 5.93 -5.15 3.31
C ASN A 381 6.02 -3.62 3.18
N VAL A 382 4.93 -2.85 3.25
CA VAL A 382 5.02 -1.37 3.21
C VAL A 382 5.83 -0.83 4.38
N GLN A 383 5.62 -1.37 5.59
CA GLN A 383 6.41 -0.99 6.75
C GLN A 383 7.89 -1.32 6.51
N GLY A 384 8.18 -2.55 6.08
CA GLY A 384 9.55 -2.99 5.85
C GLY A 384 10.27 -2.22 4.73
N ALA A 385 9.60 -1.90 3.64
CA ALA A 385 10.20 -1.09 2.58
C ALA A 385 10.63 0.30 3.08
N CYS A 386 9.83 0.91 3.97
CA CYS A 386 10.22 2.15 4.64
C CYS A 386 11.39 1.92 5.61
N ASP A 387 11.34 0.85 6.42
CA ASP A 387 12.39 0.51 7.40
C ASP A 387 13.75 0.31 6.73
N MET A 388 13.77 -0.22 5.51
CA MET A 388 14.98 -0.53 4.73
C MET A 388 15.63 0.68 4.04
N GLY A 389 15.07 1.89 4.19
CA GLY A 389 15.66 3.10 3.64
C GLY A 389 15.46 3.29 2.15
N SER A 390 14.31 2.86 1.63
CA SER A 390 13.96 3.01 0.21
C SER A 390 13.43 4.40 -0.16
N PHE A 391 13.43 5.36 0.76
CA PHE A 391 13.14 6.76 0.45
C PHE A 391 14.40 7.53 0.05
N PRO A 392 14.29 8.52 -0.85
CA PRO A 392 15.46 9.24 -1.37
C PRO A 392 16.20 10.08 -0.32
N HIS A 393 15.59 10.36 0.82
CA HIS A 393 16.16 11.18 1.91
C HIS A 393 16.57 10.36 3.13
N GLU A 394 16.33 9.03 3.14
CA GLU A 394 16.56 8.18 4.32
C GLU A 394 17.33 6.91 3.97
N LEU A 395 18.26 6.55 4.85
CA LEU A 395 18.88 5.23 4.95
C LEU A 395 18.05 4.34 5.90
N SER A 396 18.38 3.05 6.00
CA SER A 396 17.61 2.13 6.84
C SER A 396 17.50 2.60 8.29
N GLY A 397 16.33 2.40 8.89
CA GLY A 397 16.01 2.89 10.23
C GLY A 397 15.62 4.37 10.29
N TYR A 398 15.11 4.95 9.21
CA TYR A 398 14.60 6.34 9.12
C TYR A 398 15.65 7.41 9.40
N ARG A 399 16.92 7.13 9.10
CA ARG A 399 18.03 8.06 9.32
C ARG A 399 18.30 8.88 8.07
N HIS A 400 18.26 10.19 8.22
CA HIS A 400 18.36 11.12 7.09
C HIS A 400 19.76 11.10 6.45
N VAL A 401 19.84 11.15 5.12
CA VAL A 401 21.12 11.18 4.38
C VAL A 401 21.96 12.43 4.65
N SER A 402 21.38 13.53 5.15
CA SER A 402 22.11 14.71 5.58
C SER A 402 22.86 14.53 6.89
N ASP A 403 22.55 13.48 7.70
CA ASP A 403 23.28 13.19 8.93
C ASP A 403 24.65 12.58 8.62
N ALA A 404 25.71 13.28 9.01
CA ALA A 404 27.09 12.89 8.71
C ALA A 404 27.49 11.55 9.34
N ALA A 405 27.08 11.29 10.58
CA ALA A 405 27.40 10.04 11.28
C ALA A 405 26.73 8.84 10.61
N THR A 406 25.49 9.01 10.17
CA THR A 406 24.78 7.98 9.40
C THR A 406 25.47 7.71 8.07
N ARG A 407 25.83 8.73 7.29
CA ARG A 407 26.57 8.54 6.03
C ARG A 407 27.91 7.84 6.25
N GLU A 408 28.63 8.21 7.31
CA GLU A 408 29.92 7.60 7.64
C GLU A 408 29.75 6.10 7.94
N LEU A 409 28.78 5.72 8.75
CA LEU A 409 28.47 4.32 9.07
C LEU A 409 28.23 3.49 7.82
N PHE A 410 27.34 3.92 6.94
CA PHE A 410 27.03 3.22 5.70
C PHE A 410 28.18 3.29 4.69
N GLY A 411 28.84 4.42 4.60
CA GLY A 411 30.01 4.63 3.73
C GLY A 411 31.17 3.69 4.07
N GLN A 412 31.48 3.54 5.35
CA GLN A 412 32.48 2.58 5.82
C GLN A 412 32.07 1.13 5.53
N ALA A 413 30.82 0.78 5.77
CA ALA A 413 30.32 -0.57 5.53
C ALA A 413 30.32 -0.96 4.05
N TRP A 414 30.05 -0.01 3.16
CA TRP A 414 29.92 -0.23 1.71
C TRP A 414 31.15 0.19 0.89
N GLY A 415 32.14 0.83 1.53
CA GLY A 415 33.37 1.26 0.87
C GLY A 415 33.17 2.42 -0.13
N VAL A 416 32.16 3.28 0.08
CA VAL A 416 31.82 4.41 -0.80
C VAL A 416 31.45 5.66 0.02
N ALA A 417 31.56 6.83 -0.59
CA ALA A 417 30.98 8.04 0.00
C ALA A 417 29.48 8.10 -0.35
N ILE A 418 28.62 8.23 0.66
CA ILE A 418 27.19 8.42 0.47
C ILE A 418 26.89 9.88 0.15
N ASP A 419 26.10 10.13 -0.90
CA ASP A 419 25.66 11.47 -1.29
C ASP A 419 24.89 12.14 -0.13
N PRO A 420 25.26 13.35 0.33
CA PRO A 420 24.54 14.04 1.41
C PRO A 420 23.19 14.62 1.00
N GLU A 421 22.96 14.77 -0.31
CA GLU A 421 21.75 15.38 -0.83
C GLU A 421 20.66 14.33 -1.07
N PRO A 422 19.42 14.59 -0.67
CA PRO A 422 18.29 13.74 -1.04
C PRO A 422 18.18 13.55 -2.55
N GLY A 423 17.75 12.36 -2.95
CA GLY A 423 17.48 12.05 -4.34
C GLY A 423 16.07 12.50 -4.79
N LEU A 424 15.74 12.16 -6.03
CA LEU A 424 14.43 12.39 -6.62
C LEU A 424 13.39 11.41 -6.07
N ARG A 425 12.18 11.90 -5.83
CA ARG A 425 10.98 11.09 -5.57
C ARG A 425 10.41 10.58 -6.89
N ILE A 426 9.57 9.53 -6.89
CA ILE A 426 9.00 8.96 -8.13
C ILE A 426 8.41 10.04 -9.06
N PRO A 427 7.50 10.94 -8.62
CA PRO A 427 6.98 11.97 -9.52
C PRO A 427 8.08 12.87 -10.10
N ASN A 428 9.08 13.22 -9.29
CA ASN A 428 10.20 14.07 -9.75
C ASN A 428 11.17 13.33 -10.69
N MET A 429 11.29 11.99 -10.61
CA MET A 429 12.04 11.21 -11.60
C MET A 429 11.37 11.29 -12.97
N LEU A 430 10.02 11.25 -13.01
CA LEU A 430 9.25 11.37 -14.26
C LEU A 430 9.34 12.80 -14.86
N ASP A 431 9.25 13.83 -14.01
CA ASP A 431 9.49 15.22 -14.42
C ASP A 431 10.88 15.39 -15.01
N ALA A 432 11.91 14.92 -14.29
CA ALA A 432 13.31 14.98 -14.71
C ALA A 432 13.60 14.14 -15.98
N ALA A 433 12.81 13.09 -16.24
CA ALA A 433 12.90 12.33 -17.48
C ALA A 433 12.40 13.15 -18.66
N THR A 434 11.29 13.87 -18.51
CA THR A 434 10.71 14.72 -19.57
C THR A 434 11.57 15.94 -19.84
N ASP A 435 12.25 16.52 -18.84
CA ASP A 435 13.19 17.62 -19.05
C ASP A 435 14.57 17.16 -19.59
N GLY A 436 14.82 15.86 -19.62
CA GLY A 436 16.02 15.24 -20.20
C GLY A 436 17.17 15.03 -19.23
N SER A 437 17.02 15.33 -17.94
CA SER A 437 18.09 15.18 -16.93
C SER A 437 18.13 13.79 -16.29
N PHE A 438 17.03 12.99 -16.38
CA PHE A 438 16.94 11.62 -15.88
C PHE A 438 16.69 10.64 -17.03
N LYS A 439 17.50 9.60 -17.21
CA LYS A 439 17.55 8.79 -18.43
C LYS A 439 17.49 7.30 -18.24
N ALA A 440 17.66 6.78 -17.00
CA ALA A 440 17.52 5.34 -16.77
C ALA A 440 16.90 5.03 -15.42
N LEU A 441 16.06 3.98 -15.42
CA LEU A 441 15.29 3.56 -14.26
C LEU A 441 15.33 2.05 -14.08
N PHE A 442 15.62 1.58 -12.87
CA PHE A 442 15.46 0.18 -12.45
C PHE A 442 14.17 0.05 -11.62
N VAL A 443 13.20 -0.72 -12.09
CA VAL A 443 11.90 -0.92 -11.42
C VAL A 443 11.78 -2.36 -10.96
N GLN A 444 11.69 -2.58 -9.65
CA GLN A 444 11.52 -3.92 -9.08
C GLN A 444 10.10 -4.12 -8.53
N GLY A 445 9.34 -5.04 -9.15
CA GLY A 445 8.05 -5.50 -8.64
C GLY A 445 6.95 -4.44 -8.58
N GLU A 446 7.03 -3.39 -9.40
CA GLU A 446 6.06 -2.30 -9.47
C GLU A 446 5.54 -2.08 -10.89
N ASP A 447 4.29 -1.69 -11.00
CA ASP A 447 3.63 -1.27 -12.24
C ASP A 447 3.19 0.19 -12.14
N ILE A 448 4.17 1.10 -12.26
CA ILE A 448 3.95 2.54 -12.05
C ILE A 448 3.06 3.16 -13.12
N LEU A 449 2.99 2.59 -14.32
CA LEU A 449 2.09 3.10 -15.36
C LEU A 449 0.62 2.93 -14.98
N GLN A 450 0.28 1.83 -14.30
CA GLN A 450 -1.10 1.58 -13.84
C GLN A 450 -1.35 2.14 -12.43
N SER A 451 -0.34 2.19 -11.55
CA SER A 451 -0.52 2.60 -10.16
C SER A 451 -0.44 4.10 -9.93
N ASP A 452 0.40 4.82 -10.66
CA ASP A 452 0.68 6.25 -10.39
C ASP A 452 -0.35 7.17 -11.06
N PRO A 453 -0.55 8.39 -10.54
CA PRO A 453 -1.59 9.29 -11.05
C PRO A 453 -1.20 9.85 -12.41
N ASN A 454 -2.19 10.36 -13.14
CA ASN A 454 -1.99 10.95 -14.46
C ASN A 454 -1.17 10.04 -15.39
N THR A 455 -1.79 8.93 -15.79
CA THR A 455 -1.14 7.90 -16.64
C THR A 455 -0.42 8.49 -17.86
N SER A 456 -0.94 9.59 -18.44
CA SER A 456 -0.31 10.26 -19.58
C SER A 456 1.04 10.88 -19.21
N HIS A 457 1.16 11.48 -18.01
CA HIS A 457 2.43 12.02 -17.50
C HIS A 457 3.44 10.91 -17.24
N VAL A 458 3.00 9.81 -16.60
CA VAL A 458 3.86 8.63 -16.35
C VAL A 458 4.37 8.04 -17.68
N ALA A 459 3.49 7.86 -18.65
CA ALA A 459 3.85 7.37 -19.98
C ALA A 459 4.88 8.26 -20.66
N ALA A 460 4.69 9.58 -20.62
CA ALA A 460 5.63 10.55 -21.19
C ALA A 460 7.02 10.48 -20.52
N GLY A 461 7.04 10.38 -19.18
CA GLY A 461 8.30 10.23 -18.43
C GLY A 461 9.04 8.93 -18.78
N LEU A 462 8.35 7.80 -18.82
CA LEU A 462 8.94 6.51 -19.18
C LEU A 462 9.44 6.50 -20.64
N ALA A 463 8.67 7.06 -21.58
CA ALA A 463 9.06 7.14 -22.99
C ALA A 463 10.26 8.05 -23.26
N ALA A 464 10.53 9.01 -22.37
CA ALA A 464 11.68 9.94 -22.49
C ALA A 464 13.01 9.34 -21.97
N MET A 465 12.97 8.19 -21.32
CA MET A 465 14.16 7.49 -20.81
C MET A 465 14.85 6.68 -21.91
N GLU A 466 16.17 6.59 -21.84
CA GLU A 466 16.98 5.77 -22.77
C GLU A 466 17.08 4.30 -22.34
N CYS A 467 16.89 4.02 -21.05
CA CYS A 467 16.89 2.64 -20.52
C CYS A 467 15.95 2.50 -19.33
N VAL A 468 14.90 1.71 -19.48
CA VAL A 468 14.01 1.29 -18.38
C VAL A 468 14.17 -0.22 -18.23
N VAL A 469 14.55 -0.65 -17.04
CA VAL A 469 14.69 -2.07 -16.66
C VAL A 469 13.55 -2.41 -15.72
N VAL A 470 12.74 -3.41 -16.09
CA VAL A 470 11.64 -3.91 -15.26
C VAL A 470 11.98 -5.32 -14.79
N GLN A 471 11.98 -5.53 -13.49
CA GLN A 471 12.07 -6.85 -12.85
C GLN A 471 10.70 -7.22 -12.28
N ASP A 472 9.97 -8.10 -12.95
CA ASP A 472 8.61 -8.51 -12.55
C ASP A 472 8.30 -9.94 -13.07
N LEU A 473 7.13 -10.45 -12.68
CA LEU A 473 6.63 -11.79 -13.05
C LEU A 473 6.03 -11.82 -14.46
N PHE A 474 5.42 -10.73 -14.89
CA PHE A 474 4.63 -10.60 -16.11
C PHE A 474 5.00 -9.32 -16.84
N LEU A 475 4.83 -9.29 -18.15
CA LEU A 475 4.84 -8.03 -18.89
C LEU A 475 3.66 -7.17 -18.42
N ASN A 476 3.92 -6.39 -17.37
CA ASN A 476 2.97 -5.43 -16.80
C ASN A 476 2.84 -4.19 -17.69
N GLU A 477 2.05 -3.20 -17.30
CA GLU A 477 1.81 -2.02 -18.13
C GLU A 477 3.06 -1.14 -18.26
N THR A 478 3.88 -1.06 -17.21
CA THR A 478 5.18 -0.36 -17.22
C THR A 478 6.15 -0.97 -18.24
N ALA A 479 6.09 -2.30 -18.44
CA ALA A 479 6.92 -2.98 -19.42
C ALA A 479 6.65 -2.56 -20.88
N ASN A 480 5.51 -1.92 -21.16
CA ASN A 480 5.26 -1.33 -22.48
C ASN A 480 6.34 -0.30 -22.87
N TYR A 481 6.97 0.32 -21.89
CA TYR A 481 8.03 1.33 -22.06
C TYR A 481 9.42 0.86 -21.65
N ALA A 482 9.57 -0.42 -21.25
CA ALA A 482 10.86 -0.96 -20.83
C ALA A 482 11.73 -1.39 -22.00
N HIS A 483 13.05 -1.40 -21.79
CA HIS A 483 14.07 -1.84 -22.73
C HIS A 483 14.68 -3.19 -22.31
N VAL A 484 14.66 -3.48 -21.02
CA VAL A 484 15.10 -4.76 -20.44
C VAL A 484 14.01 -5.28 -19.52
N PHE A 485 13.71 -6.57 -19.65
CA PHE A 485 12.82 -7.29 -18.73
C PHE A 485 13.60 -8.43 -18.06
N LEU A 486 13.70 -8.37 -16.74
CA LEU A 486 14.33 -9.40 -15.93
C LEU A 486 13.22 -10.19 -15.20
N PRO A 487 13.00 -11.46 -15.52
CA PRO A 487 11.92 -12.22 -14.91
C PRO A 487 12.13 -12.41 -13.41
N GLY A 488 11.12 -12.05 -12.63
CA GLY A 488 11.14 -12.11 -11.17
C GLY A 488 10.68 -13.45 -10.60
N SER A 489 10.83 -13.61 -9.29
CA SER A 489 10.37 -14.75 -8.50
C SER A 489 9.19 -14.37 -7.60
N THR A 490 8.26 -15.31 -7.40
CA THR A 490 7.14 -15.13 -6.46
C THR A 490 7.61 -15.32 -5.01
N PHE A 491 6.78 -14.94 -4.03
CA PHE A 491 7.08 -15.19 -2.63
C PHE A 491 7.20 -16.68 -2.27
N LEU A 492 6.69 -17.57 -3.11
CA LEU A 492 6.81 -19.04 -2.95
C LEU A 492 8.18 -19.56 -3.40
N GLU A 493 8.91 -18.78 -4.18
CA GLU A 493 10.16 -19.17 -4.84
C GLU A 493 11.42 -18.60 -4.16
N LYS A 494 11.26 -17.95 -3.00
CA LYS A 494 12.37 -17.26 -2.32
C LYS A 494 12.27 -17.31 -0.79
N ASP A 495 13.41 -17.19 -0.14
CA ASP A 495 13.53 -16.86 1.28
C ASP A 495 13.63 -15.34 1.48
N GLY A 496 13.20 -14.87 2.64
CA GLY A 496 13.27 -13.47 3.02
C GLY A 496 12.44 -13.16 4.26
N THR A 497 12.17 -11.87 4.45
CA THR A 497 11.30 -11.38 5.52
C THR A 497 10.35 -10.30 5.02
N PHE A 498 9.16 -10.22 5.64
CA PHE A 498 8.24 -9.10 5.50
C PHE A 498 8.02 -8.44 6.86
N THR A 499 7.80 -7.13 6.88
CA THR A 499 7.32 -6.39 8.05
C THR A 499 5.90 -5.88 7.77
N ASN A 500 4.90 -6.43 8.46
CA ASN A 500 3.49 -6.16 8.22
C ASN A 500 3.00 -4.84 8.84
N ALA A 501 1.70 -4.52 8.72
CA ALA A 501 1.13 -3.25 9.18
C ALA A 501 1.14 -3.09 10.72
N GLU A 502 1.22 -4.19 11.49
CA GLU A 502 1.43 -4.17 12.94
C GLU A 502 2.91 -4.18 13.34
N ARG A 503 3.83 -3.91 12.41
CA ARG A 503 5.29 -3.92 12.63
C ARG A 503 5.86 -5.31 12.94
N ARG A 504 5.18 -6.37 12.54
CA ARG A 504 5.61 -7.76 12.76
C ARG A 504 6.53 -8.22 11.64
N ILE A 505 7.78 -8.54 11.97
CA ILE A 505 8.77 -9.12 11.06
C ILE A 505 8.54 -10.63 11.02
N GLN A 506 8.31 -11.16 9.83
CA GLN A 506 7.93 -12.56 9.60
C GLN A 506 8.76 -13.17 8.48
N ARG A 507 9.05 -14.45 8.63
CA ARG A 507 9.77 -15.21 7.60
C ARG A 507 8.90 -15.49 6.38
N VAL A 508 9.43 -15.20 5.22
CA VAL A 508 9.04 -15.77 3.92
C VAL A 508 9.97 -16.95 3.68
N ARG A 509 9.42 -18.16 3.49
CA ARG A 509 10.23 -19.37 3.26
C ARG A 509 9.99 -19.89 1.87
N LYS A 510 11.07 -20.26 1.22
CA LYS A 510 11.03 -20.86 -0.13
C LYS A 510 10.23 -22.16 -0.09
N VAL A 511 9.19 -22.24 -0.91
CA VAL A 511 8.27 -23.36 -1.05
C VAL A 511 8.64 -24.22 -2.24
N MET A 512 9.06 -23.59 -3.34
CA MET A 512 9.47 -24.22 -4.58
C MET A 512 10.69 -23.52 -5.20
N SER A 513 11.34 -24.17 -6.14
CA SER A 513 12.48 -23.60 -6.86
C SER A 513 12.06 -22.43 -7.74
N PRO A 514 12.89 -21.36 -7.86
CA PRO A 514 12.62 -20.27 -8.79
C PRO A 514 12.54 -20.78 -10.22
N LYS A 515 11.41 -20.53 -10.89
CA LYS A 515 11.18 -21.02 -12.27
C LYS A 515 12.06 -20.33 -13.31
N ASN A 516 12.50 -19.10 -13.02
CA ASN A 516 13.43 -18.32 -13.83
C ASN A 516 14.91 -18.61 -13.51
N GLY A 517 15.20 -19.49 -12.54
CA GLY A 517 16.52 -19.86 -12.09
C GLY A 517 17.09 -19.04 -10.93
N TYR A 518 16.53 -17.87 -10.61
CA TYR A 518 17.03 -16.96 -9.59
C TYR A 518 15.92 -16.39 -8.71
N ALA A 519 16.19 -16.18 -7.42
CA ALA A 519 15.38 -15.32 -6.57
C ALA A 519 15.64 -13.83 -6.89
N ASP A 520 14.70 -12.95 -6.55
CA ASP A 520 14.81 -11.53 -6.89
C ASP A 520 16.06 -10.87 -6.30
N TRP A 521 16.46 -11.22 -5.08
CA TRP A 521 17.68 -10.68 -4.45
C TRP A 521 18.95 -11.12 -5.20
N GLU A 522 18.98 -12.34 -5.77
CA GLU A 522 20.11 -12.83 -6.58
C GLU A 522 20.25 -12.02 -7.87
N ILE A 523 19.12 -11.68 -8.51
CA ILE A 523 19.12 -10.87 -9.73
C ILE A 523 19.71 -9.48 -9.46
N VAL A 524 19.34 -8.84 -8.34
CA VAL A 524 19.93 -7.55 -7.93
C VAL A 524 21.43 -7.69 -7.70
N GLN A 525 21.89 -8.78 -7.06
CA GLN A 525 23.30 -9.07 -6.86
C GLN A 525 24.05 -9.29 -8.20
N LEU A 526 23.44 -9.95 -9.18
CA LEU A 526 24.03 -10.12 -10.52
C LEU A 526 24.26 -8.74 -11.19
N VAL A 527 23.27 -7.85 -11.15
CA VAL A 527 23.40 -6.48 -11.68
C VAL A 527 24.50 -5.72 -10.94
N ALA A 528 24.53 -5.79 -9.60
CA ALA A 528 25.55 -5.15 -8.77
C ALA A 528 26.95 -5.63 -9.12
N ASN A 529 27.14 -6.93 -9.34
CA ASN A 529 28.42 -7.53 -9.67
C ASN A 529 28.86 -7.18 -11.11
N ALA A 530 27.94 -7.08 -12.05
CA ALA A 530 28.24 -6.58 -13.40
C ALA A 530 28.67 -5.09 -13.38
N LEU A 531 28.21 -4.33 -12.40
CA LEU A 531 28.67 -2.97 -12.11
C LEU A 531 29.99 -2.93 -11.31
N GLY A 532 30.57 -4.09 -10.93
CA GLY A 532 31.85 -4.21 -10.26
C GLY A 532 31.81 -4.07 -8.73
N LEU A 533 30.63 -4.21 -8.10
CA LEU A 533 30.48 -4.03 -6.64
C LEU A 533 30.97 -5.21 -5.80
N GLY A 534 31.11 -6.39 -6.41
CA GLY A 534 31.71 -7.58 -5.77
C GLY A 534 30.89 -8.15 -4.60
N TRP A 535 29.57 -8.06 -4.64
CA TRP A 535 28.70 -8.64 -3.62
C TRP A 535 28.77 -10.18 -3.62
N ARG A 536 28.71 -10.79 -2.44
CA ARG A 536 28.92 -12.24 -2.29
C ARG A 536 27.95 -12.87 -1.27
N TYR A 537 26.68 -12.45 -1.27
CA TYR A 537 25.68 -13.09 -0.43
C TYR A 537 25.36 -14.48 -0.99
N ALA A 538 25.41 -15.49 -0.14
CA ALA A 538 25.03 -16.86 -0.46
C ALA A 538 23.58 -17.16 -0.06
N HIS A 539 23.03 -16.41 0.92
CA HIS A 539 21.67 -16.58 1.40
C HIS A 539 21.12 -15.23 1.91
N PRO A 540 19.81 -14.94 1.82
CA PRO A 540 19.26 -13.68 2.28
C PRO A 540 19.38 -13.43 3.80
N SER A 541 19.66 -14.47 4.62
CA SER A 541 20.02 -14.28 6.03
C SER A 541 21.26 -13.40 6.22
N GLU A 542 22.25 -13.50 5.32
CA GLU A 542 23.47 -12.67 5.36
C GLU A 542 23.16 -11.19 5.07
N ILE A 543 22.13 -10.94 4.24
CA ILE A 543 21.62 -9.60 3.98
C ILE A 543 20.92 -9.07 5.23
N MET A 544 20.11 -9.90 5.91
CA MET A 544 19.47 -9.52 7.18
C MET A 544 20.51 -9.24 8.27
N ASP A 545 21.60 -10.01 8.34
CA ASP A 545 22.70 -9.76 9.29
C ASP A 545 23.37 -8.41 9.02
N GLU A 546 23.53 -8.02 7.74
CA GLU A 546 24.02 -6.69 7.38
C GLU A 546 23.01 -5.60 7.79
N ILE A 547 21.70 -5.81 7.53
CA ILE A 547 20.65 -4.89 7.96
C ILE A 547 20.69 -4.70 9.48
N ALA A 548 20.75 -5.79 10.25
CA ALA A 548 20.77 -5.75 11.70
C ALA A 548 21.99 -5.00 12.26
N ARG A 549 23.16 -5.18 11.63
CA ARG A 549 24.40 -4.49 12.01
C ARG A 549 24.33 -2.98 11.73
N LEU A 550 23.71 -2.59 10.64
CA LEU A 550 23.63 -1.19 10.21
C LEU A 550 22.40 -0.44 10.76
N THR A 551 21.39 -1.15 11.26
CA THR A 551 20.09 -0.57 11.61
C THR A 551 19.73 -0.89 13.07
N PRO A 552 19.92 0.05 14.01
CA PRO A 552 19.73 -0.20 15.45
C PRO A 552 18.35 -0.77 15.80
N THR A 553 17.30 -0.39 15.07
CA THR A 553 15.93 -0.90 15.29
C THR A 553 15.72 -2.34 14.82
N PHE A 554 16.69 -2.92 14.12
CA PHE A 554 16.75 -4.33 13.68
C PHE A 554 17.89 -5.11 14.37
N ALA A 555 18.60 -4.54 15.34
CA ALA A 555 19.81 -5.11 15.94
C ALA A 555 19.63 -6.55 16.50
N ARG A 556 18.41 -6.92 16.88
CA ARG A 556 18.06 -8.25 17.40
C ARG A 556 17.25 -9.12 16.42
N VAL A 557 17.21 -8.71 15.15
CA VAL A 557 16.53 -9.48 14.11
C VAL A 557 17.55 -10.35 13.37
N SER A 558 17.36 -11.64 13.42
CA SER A 558 18.07 -12.63 12.60
C SER A 558 17.12 -13.75 12.18
N TYR A 559 17.51 -14.53 11.19
CA TYR A 559 16.69 -15.68 10.79
C TYR A 559 16.53 -16.70 11.93
N ASP A 560 17.58 -16.93 12.70
CA ASP A 560 17.53 -17.84 13.88
C ASP A 560 16.55 -17.32 14.94
N ALA A 561 16.61 -16.03 15.27
CA ALA A 561 15.67 -15.42 16.21
C ALA A 561 14.21 -15.49 15.71
N LEU A 562 13.99 -15.33 14.40
CA LEU A 562 12.67 -15.44 13.79
C LEU A 562 12.16 -16.89 13.75
N GLU A 563 13.03 -17.88 13.59
CA GLU A 563 12.66 -19.30 13.70
C GLU A 563 12.28 -19.67 15.15
N GLU A 564 13.08 -19.24 16.12
CA GLU A 564 12.81 -19.50 17.54
C GLU A 564 11.51 -18.86 18.03
N LYS A 565 11.28 -17.58 17.69
CA LYS A 565 10.14 -16.79 18.19
C LYS A 565 8.90 -16.84 17.27
N GLY A 566 9.05 -17.35 16.06
CA GLY A 566 8.04 -17.38 15.01
C GLY A 566 7.81 -16.02 14.32
N SER A 567 8.07 -14.91 15.01
CA SER A 567 8.05 -13.53 14.50
C SER A 567 8.53 -12.55 15.57
N ILE A 568 8.99 -11.36 15.17
CA ILE A 568 9.43 -10.31 16.09
C ILE A 568 8.74 -9.00 15.72
N GLN A 569 8.24 -8.25 16.71
CA GLN A 569 7.69 -6.92 16.44
C GLN A 569 8.75 -5.84 16.54
N TRP A 570 8.91 -5.13 15.43
CA TRP A 570 9.78 -3.97 15.32
C TRP A 570 9.32 -2.82 16.25
N PRO A 571 10.24 -2.07 16.84
CA PRO A 571 11.68 -2.24 16.85
C PRO A 571 12.14 -3.38 17.76
N ALA A 572 13.24 -4.05 17.36
CA ALA A 572 13.91 -5.08 18.16
C ALA A 572 15.35 -4.64 18.40
N THR A 573 15.60 -4.13 19.61
CA THR A 573 16.84 -3.49 20.03
C THR A 573 17.48 -4.25 21.20
N ASP A 574 18.69 -3.84 21.61
CA ASP A 574 19.32 -4.40 22.81
C ASP A 574 18.49 -4.17 24.08
N ALA A 575 17.75 -3.07 24.15
CA ALA A 575 16.83 -2.78 25.27
C ALA A 575 15.52 -3.56 25.19
N ALA A 576 15.09 -3.98 24.00
CA ALA A 576 13.87 -4.75 23.76
C ALA A 576 14.16 -5.91 22.78
N PRO A 577 14.91 -6.95 23.23
CA PRO A 577 15.38 -8.02 22.34
C PRO A 577 14.26 -8.94 21.82
N ASP A 578 13.11 -8.95 22.50
CA ASP A 578 11.93 -9.71 22.10
C ASP A 578 10.95 -8.91 21.22
N GLY A 579 11.32 -7.66 20.92
CA GLY A 579 10.52 -6.72 20.14
C GLY A 579 9.59 -5.84 20.99
N THR A 580 8.84 -4.97 20.32
CA THR A 580 8.03 -3.92 20.94
C THR A 580 6.58 -3.97 20.43
N PRO A 581 5.70 -4.80 21.01
CA PRO A 581 4.30 -4.91 20.57
C PRO A 581 3.53 -3.60 20.67
N ILE A 582 3.71 -2.86 21.77
CA ILE A 582 3.10 -1.56 22.02
C ILE A 582 4.19 -0.50 22.09
N MET A 583 4.04 0.54 21.34
CA MET A 583 4.99 1.66 21.33
C MET A 583 4.57 2.77 22.29
N HIS A 584 5.54 3.57 22.69
CA HIS A 584 5.32 4.78 23.50
C HIS A 584 4.68 4.52 24.87
N ILE A 585 5.04 3.40 25.54
CA ILE A 585 4.48 3.08 26.87
C ILE A 585 4.89 4.13 27.91
N ASP A 586 6.19 4.40 28.06
CA ASP A 586 6.69 5.33 29.07
C ASP A 586 6.95 6.74 28.50
N HIS A 587 7.40 6.83 27.27
CA HIS A 587 7.73 8.07 26.58
C HIS A 587 7.60 7.90 25.07
N PHE A 588 7.43 9.01 24.35
CA PHE A 588 7.51 8.98 22.88
C PHE A 588 8.95 8.76 22.42
N VAL A 589 9.16 8.20 21.23
CA VAL A 589 10.50 7.97 20.67
C VAL A 589 11.33 9.26 20.64
N ARG A 590 10.69 10.40 20.39
CA ARG A 590 11.35 11.73 20.44
C ARG A 590 11.42 12.36 21.83
N GLY A 591 11.04 11.63 22.90
CA GLY A 591 10.97 12.10 24.28
C GLY A 591 9.54 12.50 24.65
N LYS A 592 9.08 13.66 24.21
CA LYS A 592 7.69 14.14 24.38
C LYS A 592 6.92 14.09 23.06
N GLY A 593 5.60 13.89 23.15
CA GLY A 593 4.69 14.01 22.01
C GLY A 593 4.53 15.47 21.60
N HIS A 594 4.51 15.73 20.29
CA HIS A 594 4.40 17.07 19.74
C HIS A 594 3.02 17.33 19.15
N PHE A 595 2.39 18.41 19.61
CA PHE A 595 1.17 18.94 19.03
C PHE A 595 1.51 19.84 17.85
N VAL A 596 0.84 19.62 16.72
CA VAL A 596 1.06 20.40 15.51
C VAL A 596 -0.23 21.08 15.08
N VAL A 597 -0.20 22.41 14.95
CA VAL A 597 -1.33 23.16 14.41
C VAL A 597 -1.49 22.82 12.92
N THR A 598 -2.64 22.27 12.54
CA THR A 598 -2.96 21.87 11.18
C THR A 598 -4.18 22.64 10.68
N GLY A 599 -3.95 23.71 9.92
CA GLY A 599 -5.03 24.46 9.26
C GLY A 599 -5.58 23.73 8.05
N TYR A 600 -6.90 23.77 7.87
CA TYR A 600 -7.53 23.27 6.65
C TYR A 600 -7.17 24.16 5.46
N VAL A 601 -6.71 23.53 4.38
CA VAL A 601 -6.49 24.14 3.07
C VAL A 601 -7.36 23.39 2.06
N PRO A 602 -8.23 24.08 1.30
CA PRO A 602 -9.04 23.45 0.27
C PRO A 602 -8.17 22.77 -0.79
N THR A 603 -8.61 21.60 -1.27
CA THR A 603 -7.97 20.96 -2.43
C THR A 603 -8.10 21.86 -3.68
N ASP A 604 -7.16 21.70 -4.61
CA ASP A 604 -7.23 22.32 -5.94
C ASP A 604 -8.20 21.60 -6.89
N GLU A 605 -8.64 20.39 -6.55
CA GLU A 605 -9.70 19.65 -7.24
C GLU A 605 -11.09 20.21 -6.92
N LYS A 606 -11.37 21.39 -7.46
CA LYS A 606 -12.64 22.10 -7.24
C LYS A 606 -13.69 21.66 -8.26
N THR A 607 -14.88 21.31 -7.74
CA THR A 607 -16.05 21.07 -8.58
C THR A 607 -16.57 22.35 -9.22
N GLY A 608 -17.22 22.21 -10.36
CA GLY A 608 -17.83 23.30 -11.11
C GLY A 608 -18.71 22.77 -12.24
N PRO A 609 -19.32 23.64 -13.05
CA PRO A 609 -20.25 23.19 -14.10
C PRO A 609 -19.66 22.16 -15.09
N ARG A 610 -18.35 22.23 -15.34
CA ARG A 610 -17.64 21.30 -16.23
C ARG A 610 -17.35 19.95 -15.59
N PHE A 611 -17.03 19.96 -14.29
CA PHE A 611 -16.71 18.78 -13.49
C PHE A 611 -17.48 18.83 -12.17
N PRO A 612 -18.76 18.44 -12.17
CA PRO A 612 -19.65 18.67 -11.02
C PRO A 612 -19.56 17.62 -9.92
N LEU A 613 -18.91 16.48 -10.16
CA LEU A 613 -18.81 15.37 -9.21
C LEU A 613 -17.39 15.25 -8.67
N LEU A 614 -17.25 14.67 -7.49
CA LEU A 614 -15.97 14.26 -6.91
C LEU A 614 -15.80 12.74 -7.04
N LEU A 615 -14.73 12.33 -7.70
CA LEU A 615 -14.29 10.94 -7.73
C LEU A 615 -13.42 10.68 -6.50
N THR A 616 -13.72 9.58 -5.82
CA THR A 616 -12.81 8.92 -4.88
C THR A 616 -12.52 7.50 -5.35
N THR A 617 -11.34 6.98 -5.04
CA THR A 617 -10.89 5.66 -5.50
C THR A 617 -10.65 4.71 -4.34
N GLY A 618 -10.69 3.40 -4.59
CA GLY A 618 -10.43 2.41 -3.56
C GLY A 618 -10.17 1.00 -4.08
N ARG A 619 -10.38 0.03 -3.20
CA ARG A 619 -10.10 -1.38 -3.43
C ARG A 619 -11.32 -2.23 -3.14
N ILE A 620 -11.32 -3.46 -3.66
CA ILE A 620 -12.33 -4.49 -3.40
C ILE A 620 -11.67 -5.76 -2.83
N LEU A 621 -12.47 -6.62 -2.23
CA LEU A 621 -11.98 -7.81 -1.53
C LEU A 621 -11.25 -8.80 -2.44
N SER A 622 -11.76 -9.05 -3.64
CA SER A 622 -11.27 -10.12 -4.53
C SER A 622 -10.00 -9.77 -5.31
N GLN A 623 -9.76 -8.46 -5.54
CA GLN A 623 -8.60 -7.97 -6.28
C GLN A 623 -7.56 -7.33 -5.35
N TYR A 624 -6.34 -7.14 -5.85
CA TYR A 624 -5.26 -6.56 -5.07
C TYR A 624 -4.38 -5.62 -5.90
N ASN A 625 -4.23 -4.37 -5.44
CA ASN A 625 -3.50 -3.30 -6.14
C ASN A 625 -3.94 -3.20 -7.61
N VAL A 626 -2.98 -3.11 -8.54
CA VAL A 626 -3.23 -3.08 -9.99
C VAL A 626 -3.75 -4.41 -10.57
N GLY A 627 -4.03 -5.41 -9.74
CA GLY A 627 -4.63 -6.68 -10.15
C GLY A 627 -3.69 -7.63 -10.91
N ALA A 628 -2.43 -7.31 -11.14
CA ALA A 628 -1.51 -8.10 -11.95
C ALA A 628 -1.44 -9.59 -11.55
N GLN A 629 -1.53 -9.89 -10.27
CA GLN A 629 -1.54 -11.27 -9.76
C GLN A 629 -2.96 -11.82 -9.63
N THR A 630 -3.89 -11.08 -9.00
CA THR A 630 -5.24 -11.58 -8.70
C THR A 630 -6.09 -11.77 -9.95
N ARG A 631 -5.92 -10.96 -11.01
CA ARG A 631 -6.58 -11.17 -12.31
C ARG A 631 -6.15 -12.47 -13.00
N ARG A 632 -4.98 -13.02 -12.66
CA ARG A 632 -4.45 -14.30 -13.15
C ARG A 632 -4.79 -15.48 -12.23
N THR A 633 -5.89 -15.37 -11.50
CA THR A 633 -6.44 -16.39 -10.60
C THR A 633 -7.96 -16.43 -10.75
N GLU A 634 -8.59 -17.45 -10.19
CA GLU A 634 -10.05 -17.57 -10.17
C GLU A 634 -10.77 -16.39 -9.48
N ASN A 635 -10.05 -15.56 -8.73
CA ASN A 635 -10.63 -14.37 -8.11
C ASN A 635 -11.17 -13.35 -9.11
N VAL A 636 -10.72 -13.39 -10.37
CA VAL A 636 -11.20 -12.49 -11.43
C VAL A 636 -12.69 -12.62 -11.70
N VAL A 637 -13.27 -13.81 -11.49
CA VAL A 637 -14.70 -14.03 -11.74
C VAL A 637 -15.63 -13.22 -10.83
N TRP A 638 -15.14 -12.78 -9.67
CA TRP A 638 -15.92 -11.98 -8.73
C TRP A 638 -16.09 -10.52 -9.20
N HIS A 639 -15.06 -9.96 -9.80
CA HIS A 639 -15.03 -8.61 -10.33
C HIS A 639 -14.14 -8.60 -11.58
N PRO A 640 -14.71 -8.90 -12.75
CA PRO A 640 -13.96 -9.04 -14.00
C PRO A 640 -13.54 -7.70 -14.62
N GLU A 641 -14.10 -6.59 -14.12
CA GLU A 641 -13.83 -5.22 -14.57
C GLU A 641 -13.94 -4.23 -13.40
N ASP A 642 -13.36 -3.04 -13.57
CA ASP A 642 -13.62 -1.91 -12.68
C ASP A 642 -14.94 -1.25 -13.09
N VAL A 643 -15.77 -0.87 -12.11
CA VAL A 643 -17.05 -0.19 -12.32
C VAL A 643 -17.06 1.18 -11.66
N LEU A 644 -17.97 2.05 -12.10
CA LEU A 644 -18.22 3.35 -11.49
C LEU A 644 -19.46 3.27 -10.60
N GLU A 645 -19.26 3.30 -9.29
CA GLU A 645 -20.36 3.49 -8.34
C GLU A 645 -20.88 4.93 -8.45
N ILE A 646 -22.17 5.09 -8.70
CA ILE A 646 -22.84 6.39 -8.85
C ILE A 646 -24.18 6.35 -8.09
N HIS A 647 -24.46 7.45 -7.38
CA HIS A 647 -25.72 7.56 -6.64
C HIS A 647 -26.93 7.61 -7.60
N PRO A 648 -28.09 6.97 -7.26
CA PRO A 648 -29.29 6.96 -8.11
C PRO A 648 -29.72 8.36 -8.58
N HIS A 649 -29.67 9.37 -7.71
CA HIS A 649 -29.98 10.78 -8.06
C HIS A 649 -29.07 11.32 -9.17
N ASP A 650 -27.77 11.06 -9.09
CA ASP A 650 -26.80 11.54 -10.07
C ASP A 650 -26.90 10.78 -11.40
N ALA A 651 -27.23 9.49 -11.34
CA ALA A 651 -27.47 8.65 -12.51
C ALA A 651 -28.74 9.10 -13.29
N GLU A 652 -29.86 9.29 -12.55
CA GLU A 652 -31.13 9.73 -13.13
C GLU A 652 -30.99 11.10 -13.84
N ASN A 653 -30.32 12.06 -13.21
CA ASN A 653 -30.08 13.37 -13.78
C ASN A 653 -29.24 13.36 -15.07
N ARG A 654 -28.56 12.25 -15.37
CA ARG A 654 -27.71 12.02 -16.55
C ARG A 654 -28.27 11.03 -17.53
N GLY A 655 -29.44 10.44 -17.23
CA GLY A 655 -30.05 9.38 -18.03
C GLY A 655 -29.24 8.10 -18.07
N ILE A 656 -28.49 7.78 -17.02
CA ILE A 656 -27.67 6.58 -16.88
C ILE A 656 -28.48 5.47 -16.18
N ARG A 657 -28.43 4.27 -16.72
CA ARG A 657 -28.99 3.05 -16.14
C ARG A 657 -27.88 2.16 -15.60
N ASP A 658 -28.27 1.27 -14.71
CA ASP A 658 -27.33 0.27 -14.17
C ASP A 658 -26.75 -0.61 -15.30
N GLY A 659 -25.43 -0.80 -15.28
CA GLY A 659 -24.68 -1.51 -16.32
C GLY A 659 -24.41 -0.75 -17.62
N ASP A 660 -24.88 0.50 -17.78
CA ASP A 660 -24.57 1.30 -18.95
C ASP A 660 -23.08 1.65 -19.01
N TRP A 661 -22.54 1.78 -20.22
CA TRP A 661 -21.24 2.41 -20.42
C TRP A 661 -21.31 3.89 -20.09
N VAL A 662 -20.33 4.37 -19.34
CA VAL A 662 -20.19 5.79 -19.01
C VAL A 662 -18.76 6.27 -19.25
N THR A 663 -18.64 7.50 -19.75
CA THR A 663 -17.35 8.21 -19.80
C THR A 663 -17.14 8.94 -18.49
N LEU A 664 -16.03 8.66 -17.85
CA LEU A 664 -15.49 9.38 -16.70
C LEU A 664 -14.39 10.31 -17.20
N ARG A 665 -14.56 11.62 -17.03
CA ARG A 665 -13.63 12.65 -17.54
C ARG A 665 -13.21 13.60 -16.43
N SER A 666 -11.93 13.95 -16.40
CA SER A 666 -11.35 14.98 -15.54
C SER A 666 -10.58 16.03 -16.36
N ARG A 667 -9.75 16.82 -15.67
CA ARG A 667 -8.78 17.73 -16.31
C ARG A 667 -7.60 16.98 -16.92
N ALA A 668 -7.24 15.82 -16.37
CA ALA A 668 -6.09 15.02 -16.80
C ALA A 668 -6.40 14.15 -18.02
N GLY A 669 -7.61 13.56 -18.08
CA GLY A 669 -7.98 12.66 -19.19
C GLY A 669 -9.37 12.08 -19.03
N GLU A 670 -9.61 11.01 -19.78
CA GLU A 670 -10.90 10.30 -19.78
C GLU A 670 -10.72 8.80 -19.93
N THR A 671 -11.65 8.06 -19.35
CA THR A 671 -11.80 6.61 -19.53
C THR A 671 -13.27 6.25 -19.58
N THR A 672 -13.60 5.06 -20.03
CA THR A 672 -14.95 4.51 -19.98
C THR A 672 -15.00 3.23 -19.18
N LEU A 673 -16.10 3.05 -18.44
CA LEU A 673 -16.35 1.89 -17.60
C LEU A 673 -17.87 1.71 -17.44
N ARG A 674 -18.30 0.60 -16.80
CA ARG A 674 -19.71 0.34 -16.53
C ARG A 674 -20.16 1.08 -15.28
N ALA A 675 -21.38 1.61 -15.31
CA ALA A 675 -22.03 2.20 -14.14
C ALA A 675 -22.60 1.11 -13.22
N ASP A 676 -22.38 1.28 -11.91
CA ASP A 676 -23.03 0.54 -10.82
C ASP A 676 -23.83 1.54 -9.98
N ILE A 677 -25.16 1.48 -10.10
CA ILE A 677 -26.06 2.42 -9.42
C ILE A 677 -26.29 1.96 -7.98
N THR A 678 -25.77 2.73 -7.03
CA THR A 678 -25.77 2.35 -5.62
C THR A 678 -25.89 3.54 -4.67
N ASP A 679 -26.51 3.34 -3.52
CA ASP A 679 -26.57 4.31 -2.41
C ASP A 679 -25.36 4.22 -1.46
N ARG A 680 -24.34 3.46 -1.83
CA ARG A 680 -23.06 3.40 -1.06
C ARG A 680 -22.26 4.70 -1.14
N VAL A 681 -22.46 5.49 -2.16
CA VAL A 681 -21.91 6.84 -2.33
C VAL A 681 -22.99 7.89 -2.14
N ALA A 682 -22.61 9.07 -1.64
CA ALA A 682 -23.55 10.19 -1.49
C ALA A 682 -23.73 10.92 -2.84
N PRO A 683 -24.85 11.65 -3.03
CA PRO A 683 -25.01 12.52 -4.19
C PRO A 683 -23.83 13.49 -4.34
N GLY A 684 -23.33 13.64 -5.56
CA GLY A 684 -22.15 14.47 -5.88
C GLY A 684 -20.81 13.73 -5.72
N VAL A 685 -20.81 12.47 -5.26
CA VAL A 685 -19.60 11.64 -5.12
C VAL A 685 -19.74 10.39 -5.98
N VAL A 686 -18.69 10.02 -6.68
CA VAL A 686 -18.58 8.75 -7.42
C VAL A 686 -17.33 7.99 -6.97
N TYR A 687 -17.36 6.66 -7.14
CA TYR A 687 -16.27 5.80 -6.70
C TYR A 687 -15.91 4.79 -7.77
N THR A 688 -14.60 4.53 -7.95
CA THR A 688 -14.12 3.43 -8.79
C THR A 688 -12.89 2.77 -8.19
N THR A 689 -12.48 1.65 -8.80
CA THR A 689 -11.25 0.93 -8.50
C THR A 689 -10.23 1.08 -9.65
N PHE A 690 -9.04 0.51 -9.50
CA PHE A 690 -7.94 0.63 -10.46
C PHE A 690 -7.25 -0.72 -10.72
N HIS A 691 -8.02 -1.81 -10.62
CA HIS A 691 -7.48 -3.17 -10.68
C HIS A 691 -7.30 -3.69 -12.11
N HIS A 692 -7.96 -3.07 -13.10
CA HIS A 692 -7.97 -3.54 -14.48
C HIS A 692 -7.30 -2.53 -15.43
N PRO A 693 -6.28 -2.96 -16.21
CA PRO A 693 -5.58 -2.08 -17.14
C PRO A 693 -6.47 -1.60 -18.29
N ALA A 694 -7.53 -2.35 -18.64
CA ALA A 694 -8.49 -1.92 -19.66
C ALA A 694 -9.24 -0.64 -19.27
N THR A 695 -9.42 -0.39 -17.96
CA THR A 695 -10.04 0.84 -17.44
C THR A 695 -9.04 1.98 -17.30
N GLN A 696 -7.80 1.67 -16.86
CA GLN A 696 -6.77 2.68 -16.54
C GLN A 696 -7.32 3.87 -15.75
N ALA A 697 -7.95 3.58 -14.60
CA ALA A 697 -8.63 4.61 -13.80
C ALA A 697 -7.75 5.83 -13.47
N ASN A 698 -6.43 5.64 -13.39
CA ASN A 698 -5.48 6.72 -13.11
C ASN A 698 -5.24 7.68 -14.30
N VAL A 699 -5.80 7.43 -15.47
CA VAL A 699 -5.78 8.42 -16.56
C VAL A 699 -6.57 9.69 -16.20
N VAL A 700 -7.54 9.56 -15.28
CA VAL A 700 -8.35 10.70 -14.82
C VAL A 700 -7.83 11.35 -13.55
N THR A 701 -6.94 10.72 -12.79
CA THR A 701 -6.35 11.35 -11.60
C THR A 701 -5.31 12.40 -11.99
N THR A 702 -5.08 13.37 -11.12
CA THR A 702 -4.25 14.55 -11.42
C THR A 702 -2.95 14.54 -10.61
N ASP A 703 -2.03 15.47 -10.92
CA ASP A 703 -0.70 15.57 -10.30
C ASP A 703 -0.72 16.24 -8.92
N TYR A 704 -1.88 16.64 -8.41
CA TYR A 704 -1.97 17.20 -7.07
C TYR A 704 -1.56 16.16 -6.03
N SER A 705 -0.80 16.62 -5.04
CA SER A 705 -0.18 15.73 -4.06
C SER A 705 -0.04 16.39 -2.69
N ASP A 706 0.24 15.56 -1.69
CA ASP A 706 0.53 16.00 -0.33
C ASP A 706 1.72 16.96 -0.28
N TRP A 707 1.53 18.09 0.39
CA TRP A 707 2.49 19.19 0.45
C TRP A 707 3.88 18.81 1.02
N ALA A 708 3.93 17.82 1.92
CA ALA A 708 5.20 17.41 2.56
C ALA A 708 5.90 16.26 1.80
N THR A 709 5.11 15.31 1.28
CA THR A 709 5.65 14.02 0.84
C THR A 709 5.49 13.75 -0.65
N ASN A 710 4.73 14.54 -1.38
CA ASN A 710 4.33 14.27 -2.77
C ASN A 710 3.52 12.95 -2.92
N CYS A 711 2.81 12.51 -1.87
CA CYS A 711 1.83 11.44 -2.01
C CYS A 711 0.66 11.95 -2.86
N PRO A 712 0.28 11.27 -3.96
CA PRO A 712 -0.77 11.77 -4.85
C PRO A 712 -2.15 11.85 -4.20
N GLU A 713 -2.97 12.79 -4.68
CA GLU A 713 -4.33 13.02 -4.18
C GLU A 713 -5.36 12.14 -4.89
N TYR A 714 -5.21 10.82 -4.84
CA TYR A 714 -6.13 9.87 -5.51
C TYR A 714 -7.58 9.90 -5.01
N LYS A 715 -7.81 10.48 -3.83
CA LYS A 715 -9.14 10.45 -3.18
C LYS A 715 -10.00 11.64 -3.52
N VAL A 716 -9.47 12.60 -4.27
CA VAL A 716 -10.22 13.79 -4.69
C VAL A 716 -9.86 14.13 -6.13
N THR A 717 -10.78 13.91 -7.05
CA THR A 717 -10.65 14.36 -8.44
C THR A 717 -12.00 14.91 -8.90
N ALA A 718 -12.03 16.13 -9.40
CA ALA A 718 -13.24 16.70 -9.96
C ALA A 718 -13.51 16.11 -11.35
N VAL A 719 -14.68 15.49 -11.53
CA VAL A 719 -15.01 14.74 -12.74
C VAL A 719 -16.39 15.06 -13.32
N GLN A 720 -16.56 14.77 -14.60
CA GLN A 720 -17.83 14.66 -15.29
C GLN A 720 -18.09 13.20 -15.62
N VAL A 721 -19.35 12.79 -15.48
CA VAL A 721 -19.85 11.47 -15.90
C VAL A 721 -20.94 11.67 -16.95
N SER A 722 -20.84 10.99 -18.08
CA SER A 722 -21.82 11.04 -19.15
C SER A 722 -22.02 9.67 -19.79
N PRO A 723 -23.20 9.36 -20.35
CA PRO A 723 -23.42 8.12 -21.10
C PRO A 723 -22.39 7.93 -22.22
N SER A 724 -22.01 6.69 -22.49
CA SER A 724 -21.12 6.29 -23.58
C SER A 724 -21.66 5.05 -24.29
N ASN A 725 -21.14 4.75 -25.49
CA ASN A 725 -21.51 3.56 -26.25
C ASN A 725 -20.46 2.44 -26.20
N GLY A 726 -19.33 2.65 -25.53
CA GLY A 726 -18.23 1.70 -25.44
C GLY A 726 -16.92 2.34 -25.01
N PRO A 727 -15.78 1.65 -25.19
CA PRO A 727 -14.44 2.17 -24.86
C PRO A 727 -14.15 3.53 -25.53
N SER A 728 -13.33 4.34 -24.87
CA SER A 728 -12.85 5.60 -25.42
C SER A 728 -11.76 5.38 -26.46
N GLY A 729 -11.55 6.37 -27.35
CA GLY A 729 -10.44 6.31 -28.31
C GLY A 729 -9.07 6.16 -27.63
N TRP A 730 -8.89 6.75 -26.45
CA TRP A 730 -7.69 6.56 -25.64
C TRP A 730 -7.48 5.10 -25.24
N GLN A 731 -8.54 4.39 -24.82
CA GLN A 731 -8.46 2.96 -24.45
C GLN A 731 -8.12 2.09 -25.66
N GLU A 732 -8.68 2.38 -26.82
CA GLU A 732 -8.37 1.67 -28.08
C GLU A 732 -6.91 1.88 -28.50
N ASP A 733 -6.40 3.11 -28.43
CA ASP A 733 -5.00 3.44 -28.71
C ASP A 733 -4.04 2.76 -27.72
N TYR A 734 -4.41 2.75 -26.44
CA TYR A 734 -3.63 2.09 -25.38
C TYR A 734 -3.58 0.56 -25.56
N GLU A 735 -4.71 -0.06 -25.90
CA GLU A 735 -4.75 -1.49 -26.20
C GLU A 735 -3.88 -1.83 -27.41
N ALA A 736 -3.92 -1.02 -28.47
CA ALA A 736 -3.06 -1.21 -29.63
C ALA A 736 -1.57 -1.07 -29.30
N LEU A 737 -1.20 -0.09 -28.43
CA LEU A 737 0.16 0.04 -27.92
C LEU A 737 0.57 -1.20 -27.12
N SER A 738 -0.27 -1.64 -26.17
CA SER A 738 0.00 -2.78 -25.31
C SER A 738 0.19 -4.08 -26.12
N ARG A 739 -0.65 -4.33 -27.12
CA ARG A 739 -0.48 -5.48 -28.03
C ARG A 739 0.86 -5.41 -28.79
N ARG A 740 1.21 -4.25 -29.33
CA ARG A 740 2.46 -4.07 -30.09
C ARG A 740 3.69 -4.26 -29.20
N SER A 741 3.70 -3.68 -28.02
CA SER A 741 4.85 -3.65 -27.11
C SER A 741 5.11 -5.00 -26.43
N ARG A 742 4.14 -5.92 -26.41
CA ARG A 742 4.26 -7.26 -25.82
C ARG A 742 4.68 -8.35 -26.82
N ARG A 743 4.92 -8.02 -28.08
CA ARG A 743 5.39 -9.00 -29.06
C ARG A 743 6.79 -9.51 -28.71
N ILE A 744 6.96 -10.82 -28.84
CA ILE A 744 8.25 -11.51 -28.62
C ILE A 744 8.68 -12.11 -29.96
N GLU A 745 9.95 -11.93 -30.34
CA GLU A 745 10.50 -12.50 -31.59
C GLU A 745 10.33 -14.03 -31.62
N GLY A 746 9.90 -14.56 -32.76
CA GLY A 746 9.73 -16.00 -32.94
C GLY A 746 8.48 -16.61 -32.31
N HIS A 747 7.70 -15.84 -31.52
CA HIS A 747 6.39 -16.28 -31.07
C HIS A 747 5.35 -15.82 -32.08
N LEU A 748 4.62 -16.78 -32.67
CA LEU A 748 3.44 -16.48 -33.51
C LEU A 748 2.44 -15.71 -32.63
N GLU A 749 1.89 -14.61 -33.13
CA GLU A 749 0.74 -13.96 -32.51
C GLU A 749 -0.30 -15.06 -32.26
N ALA A 750 -0.68 -15.29 -31.02
CA ALA A 750 -1.79 -16.19 -30.72
C ALA A 750 -2.99 -15.58 -31.45
N ALA A 751 -3.46 -16.26 -32.48
CA ALA A 751 -4.69 -15.91 -33.17
C ALA A 751 -5.79 -15.78 -32.11
N GLU A 752 -6.60 -14.70 -32.22
CA GLU A 752 -7.67 -14.23 -31.37
C GLU A 752 -8.56 -15.30 -30.72
#